data_bcb1621749ff681ee9befb646b705218
#
_entry.id   bcb1621749ff681ee9befb646b705218
#
_cell.length_a   1.000
_cell.length_b   1.000
_cell.length_c   1.000
_cell.angle_alpha   90.00
_cell.angle_beta   90.00
_cell.angle_gamma   90.00
#
_symmetry.space_group_name_H-M   'P 1'
#
loop_
_entity.id
_entity.type
_entity.pdbx_description
1 polymer ?
#
loop_
_entity_poly.entity_id
_entity_poly.type
_entity_poly.pdbx_seq_one_letter_code
_entity_poly.pdbx_strand_id
1 'polypeptide(L)'
;MFASNIQFEADKTSFDTKNEYLLLEGNVSLKIENLLFKADQVSLDNKNKVFSSEKISFSTLDDFLYGQTKFVSISEDETIMKDVEFSSCPCEDKIWWVESKELRFSNSDDVLSTKKSRLIVQGTTLAYLNNANFPISTKRKSGVLLPEISINQRSGLDVKIPIYLNLRENLDLTLEPRLMTQRGYGITNQLRYLDKNYDGYFNSSLLYDDESTFKILETDDLRWSYNFAHQQKVGDSVFFNLNTSSTSDPFYLSDLGSFMSGLSRTYVLPQKADVTYFKNNLFIRADINSFKLTNPLSANQFQRIPGIEIKYFFNKQNISFNLNSDLGYFRKGGSFRNDERENLKKLSLKPSISYSFSKKNYFLKTDFLIDYLLLKHKANKKSEFLSSLKITQSLKFYKSKILLKPYIDFYISDQKKIINNFVLDSGLRMSSLNQSSVFGDLFLTGQRDINLGTNIRRNHNGSVLNINVEKLYSLGKKKLFIENYILDFPDPFSIKINYRNNSKVNYVSEFSIDENNNFSSYRNSLKINSGLFKLTFDHYLVRNINIFDLNKNLNEVRKINSFDISSSFNFNKNWSGGFKFINDIEEKKNINSVLSLDYENDGLKIGLAYLKSIELDWVSILENGEFKDYHKDRFRLFFELKGLGSLGRPKEDYIKRRSL
;
A
#
# COMPACT_ATOMS: atom_id res chain seq x y z
N MET A 1 12.34 53.61 19.65
CA MET A 1 11.44 52.54 20.12
C MET A 1 11.70 51.32 19.28
N PHE A 2 12.12 50.23 19.90
CA PHE A 2 12.29 48.96 19.18
C PHE A 2 10.89 48.39 18.91
N ALA A 3 10.47 48.35 17.63
CA ALA A 3 9.15 47.89 17.22
C ALA A 3 9.08 46.35 17.12
N SER A 4 10.16 45.63 17.36
CA SER A 4 10.21 44.19 17.47
C SER A 4 10.58 43.80 18.90
N ASN A 5 9.96 42.78 19.45
CA ASN A 5 10.25 42.24 20.80
C ASN A 5 11.67 41.63 20.85
N ILE A 6 12.70 42.48 20.84
CA ILE A 6 14.08 42.05 21.05
C ILE A 6 14.30 41.99 22.57
N GLN A 7 14.53 40.79 23.08
CA GLN A 7 14.96 40.57 24.45
C GLN A 7 16.45 40.25 24.44
N PHE A 8 17.24 40.92 25.27
CA PHE A 8 18.66 40.63 25.41
C PHE A 8 19.10 40.53 26.85
N GLU A 9 20.09 39.70 27.07
CA GLU A 9 20.80 39.55 28.34
C GLU A 9 22.30 39.62 28.07
N ALA A 10 23.06 40.29 28.92
CA ALA A 10 24.52 40.39 28.84
C ALA A 10 25.07 40.70 30.23
N ASP A 11 26.31 40.30 30.50
CA ASP A 11 26.98 40.59 31.80
C ASP A 11 27.30 42.08 31.94
N LYS A 12 27.60 42.75 30.82
CA LYS A 12 27.95 44.16 30.77
C LYS A 12 27.39 44.82 29.50
N THR A 13 26.90 46.04 29.68
CA THR A 13 26.34 46.86 28.61
C THR A 13 26.96 48.25 28.62
N SER A 14 27.49 48.70 27.48
CA SER A 14 28.03 50.06 27.31
C SER A 14 27.44 50.71 26.05
N PHE A 15 27.14 51.97 26.13
CA PHE A 15 26.53 52.73 25.04
C PHE A 15 27.42 53.92 24.62
N ASP A 16 27.82 53.95 23.36
CA ASP A 16 28.52 55.06 22.74
C ASP A 16 27.50 56.05 22.13
N THR A 17 27.32 57.17 22.83
CA THR A 17 26.34 58.21 22.46
C THR A 17 26.73 59.00 21.18
N LYS A 18 28.01 58.98 20.78
CA LYS A 18 28.48 59.70 19.59
C LYS A 18 28.18 58.94 18.29
N ASN A 19 28.29 57.62 18.35
CA ASN A 19 28.16 56.74 17.18
C ASN A 19 26.88 55.89 17.20
N GLU A 20 26.02 56.03 18.23
CA GLU A 20 24.78 55.27 18.41
C GLU A 20 25.00 53.74 18.45
N TYR A 21 26.17 53.27 18.98
CA TYR A 21 26.49 51.88 19.14
C TYR A 21 26.24 51.41 20.58
N LEU A 22 25.59 50.26 20.71
CA LEU A 22 25.46 49.53 21.94
C LEU A 22 26.40 48.32 21.93
N LEU A 23 27.32 48.26 22.89
CA LEU A 23 28.23 47.14 23.05
C LEU A 23 27.73 46.27 24.21
N LEU A 24 27.50 45.00 23.95
CA LEU A 24 27.11 43.97 24.88
C LEU A 24 28.30 43.00 25.05
N GLU A 25 28.70 42.74 26.30
CA GLU A 25 29.87 41.91 26.62
C GLU A 25 29.51 40.87 27.69
N GLY A 26 30.03 39.65 27.54
CA GLY A 26 29.86 38.52 28.44
C GLY A 26 28.51 37.84 28.31
N ASN A 27 28.51 36.57 27.99
CA ASN A 27 27.31 35.70 27.89
C ASN A 27 26.11 36.33 27.18
N VAL A 28 26.36 37.06 26.10
CA VAL A 28 25.32 37.78 25.35
C VAL A 28 24.32 36.81 24.79
N SER A 29 23.04 36.98 25.12
CA SER A 29 21.91 36.23 24.62
C SER A 29 20.87 37.20 24.06
N LEU A 30 20.51 37.01 22.78
CA LEU A 30 19.52 37.84 22.09
C LEU A 30 18.40 36.93 21.61
N LYS A 31 17.19 37.20 22.05
CA LYS A 31 16.00 36.50 21.58
C LYS A 31 15.17 37.40 20.66
N ILE A 32 14.96 36.95 19.44
CA ILE A 32 14.22 37.67 18.40
C ILE A 32 13.22 36.71 17.80
N GLU A 33 11.95 36.89 18.12
CA GLU A 33 10.88 36.00 17.68
C GLU A 33 11.18 34.53 17.99
N ASN A 34 11.40 33.72 16.93
CA ASN A 34 11.69 32.29 17.04
C ASN A 34 13.18 31.94 16.99
N LEU A 35 14.06 32.96 16.98
CA LEU A 35 15.51 32.81 16.91
C LEU A 35 16.16 33.19 18.22
N LEU A 36 17.13 32.40 18.64
CA LEU A 36 18.02 32.67 19.80
C LEU A 36 19.45 32.84 19.26
N PHE A 37 20.06 33.98 19.55
CA PHE A 37 21.45 34.28 19.20
C PHE A 37 22.28 34.33 20.48
N LYS A 38 23.50 33.76 20.44
CA LYS A 38 24.46 33.78 21.53
C LYS A 38 25.83 34.17 21.03
N ALA A 39 26.54 35.03 21.80
CA ALA A 39 27.89 35.45 21.51
C ALA A 39 28.60 35.91 22.78
N ASP A 40 29.93 36.00 22.78
CA ASP A 40 30.68 36.56 23.89
C ASP A 40 30.64 38.08 23.89
N GLN A 41 30.60 38.70 22.73
CA GLN A 41 30.52 40.13 22.56
C GLN A 41 29.68 40.44 21.31
N VAL A 42 28.82 41.45 21.38
CA VAL A 42 27.99 41.91 20.27
C VAL A 42 28.03 43.41 20.21
N SER A 43 28.33 43.95 19.05
CA SER A 43 28.16 45.36 18.74
C SER A 43 26.85 45.59 17.97
N LEU A 44 25.96 46.40 18.53
CA LEU A 44 24.67 46.77 17.89
C LEU A 44 24.77 48.17 17.34
N ASP A 45 24.67 48.33 16.04
CA ASP A 45 24.40 49.58 15.39
C ASP A 45 22.89 49.88 15.50
N ASN A 46 22.54 50.79 16.37
CA ASN A 46 21.15 51.13 16.68
C ASN A 46 20.44 51.85 15.52
N LYS A 47 21.22 52.54 14.66
CA LYS A 47 20.70 53.28 13.49
C LYS A 47 20.31 52.33 12.37
N ASN A 48 21.18 51.38 12.07
CA ASN A 48 20.99 50.43 10.98
C ASN A 48 20.37 49.07 11.42
N LYS A 49 20.16 48.90 12.75
CA LYS A 49 19.67 47.68 13.37
C LYS A 49 20.49 46.41 12.96
N VAL A 50 21.81 46.57 12.99
CA VAL A 50 22.75 45.50 12.62
C VAL A 50 23.53 45.06 13.84
N PHE A 51 23.49 43.76 14.12
CA PHE A 51 24.35 43.14 15.08
C PHE A 51 25.58 42.54 14.40
N SER A 52 26.75 42.79 14.97
CA SER A 52 28.01 42.20 14.50
C SER A 52 28.85 41.66 15.61
N SER A 53 29.53 40.55 15.32
CA SER A 53 30.48 39.91 16.20
C SER A 53 31.44 39.05 15.37
N GLU A 54 32.56 38.68 15.94
CA GLU A 54 33.44 37.69 15.25
C GLU A 54 32.73 36.36 15.03
N LYS A 55 31.88 35.97 16.00
CA LYS A 55 31.14 34.72 15.98
C LYS A 55 29.82 34.86 16.77
N ILE A 56 28.70 34.73 16.06
CA ILE A 56 27.36 34.68 16.62
C ILE A 56 26.81 33.30 16.38
N SER A 57 26.55 32.52 17.40
CA SER A 57 25.81 31.26 17.32
C SER A 57 24.32 31.56 17.31
N PHE A 58 23.55 30.85 16.48
CA PHE A 58 22.09 30.97 16.48
C PHE A 58 21.41 29.61 16.48
N SER A 59 20.22 29.54 17.05
CA SER A 59 19.32 28.41 16.95
C SER A 59 17.87 28.87 16.90
N THR A 60 16.99 28.03 16.33
CA THR A 60 15.55 28.15 16.53
C THR A 60 15.18 27.73 17.95
N LEU A 61 14.07 28.26 18.50
CA LEU A 61 13.65 27.94 19.88
C LEU A 61 13.27 26.46 20.07
N ASP A 62 12.97 25.75 19.01
CA ASP A 62 12.69 24.31 18.99
C ASP A 62 13.93 23.45 18.67
N ASP A 63 15.12 24.09 18.63
CA ASP A 63 16.41 23.48 18.28
C ASP A 63 16.43 22.73 16.93
N PHE A 64 15.45 22.99 16.06
CA PHE A 64 15.39 22.35 14.73
C PHE A 64 16.51 22.82 13.79
N LEU A 65 16.88 24.09 13.88
CA LEU A 65 17.93 24.70 13.08
C LEU A 65 18.96 25.39 14.00
N TYR A 66 20.22 25.21 13.70
CA TYR A 66 21.31 25.88 14.42
C TYR A 66 22.46 26.22 13.48
N GLY A 67 23.25 27.20 13.88
CA GLY A 67 24.35 27.63 13.04
C GLY A 67 25.19 28.75 13.64
N GLN A 68 26.03 29.33 12.80
CA GLN A 68 26.91 30.44 13.12
C GLN A 68 26.90 31.48 12.01
N THR A 69 27.03 32.74 12.38
CA THR A 69 27.10 33.89 11.46
C THR A 69 28.00 34.97 12.04
N LYS A 70 28.41 35.94 11.22
CA LYS A 70 29.17 37.10 11.67
C LYS A 70 28.31 38.38 11.77
N PHE A 71 27.29 38.47 10.95
CA PHE A 71 26.43 39.65 10.87
C PHE A 71 24.98 39.25 10.85
N VAL A 72 24.18 39.98 11.65
CA VAL A 72 22.73 39.82 11.68
C VAL A 72 22.11 41.20 11.53
N SER A 73 21.29 41.39 10.50
CA SER A 73 20.49 42.58 10.29
C SER A 73 19.01 42.26 10.48
N ILE A 74 18.32 43.08 11.28
CA ILE A 74 16.94 42.88 11.65
C ILE A 74 16.08 43.99 11.08
N SER A 75 15.03 43.63 10.37
CA SER A 75 13.96 44.50 9.93
C SER A 75 12.61 44.01 10.50
N GLU A 76 11.55 44.78 10.26
CA GLU A 76 10.21 44.38 10.73
C GLU A 76 9.73 43.06 10.10
N ASP A 77 10.10 42.82 8.82
CA ASP A 77 9.60 41.69 8.06
C ASP A 77 10.59 40.51 7.97
N GLU A 78 11.91 40.77 8.12
CA GLU A 78 12.93 39.74 7.91
C GLU A 78 14.18 39.95 8.76
N THR A 79 14.82 38.84 9.10
CA THR A 79 16.16 38.76 9.68
C THR A 79 17.13 38.24 8.63
N ILE A 80 18.17 39.03 8.32
CA ILE A 80 19.21 38.69 7.33
C ILE A 80 20.52 38.40 8.05
N MET A 81 21.09 37.24 7.77
CA MET A 81 22.41 36.84 8.27
C MET A 81 23.38 36.72 7.10
N LYS A 82 24.64 37.11 7.30
CA LYS A 82 25.69 37.05 6.26
C LYS A 82 26.84 36.13 6.70
N ASP A 83 27.46 35.49 5.72
CA ASP A 83 28.53 34.50 5.91
C ASP A 83 28.11 33.45 6.95
N VAL A 84 27.08 32.70 6.61
CA VAL A 84 26.36 31.79 7.53
C VAL A 84 26.76 30.36 7.25
N GLU A 85 26.90 29.63 8.34
CA GLU A 85 26.99 28.17 8.36
C GLU A 85 25.84 27.63 9.22
N PHE A 86 25.01 26.74 8.68
CA PHE A 86 23.88 26.21 9.41
C PHE A 86 23.59 24.74 9.08
N SER A 87 22.91 24.06 10.01
CA SER A 87 22.45 22.69 9.86
C SER A 87 21.15 22.49 10.64
N SER A 88 20.34 21.54 10.17
CA SER A 88 19.23 20.95 10.92
C SER A 88 19.51 19.49 11.31
N CYS A 89 20.78 19.10 11.34
CA CYS A 89 21.21 17.78 11.76
C CYS A 89 21.00 17.61 13.27
N PRO A 90 20.24 16.63 13.75
CA PRO A 90 20.14 16.33 15.18
C PRO A 90 21.39 15.59 15.70
N CYS A 91 22.56 16.09 15.37
CA CYS A 91 23.84 15.44 15.62
C CYS A 91 24.79 16.33 16.44
N GLU A 92 25.53 15.75 17.38
CA GLU A 92 26.56 16.46 18.15
C GLU A 92 27.73 16.88 17.25
N ASP A 93 28.14 16.02 16.32
CA ASP A 93 29.20 16.31 15.34
C ASP A 93 28.59 16.85 14.03
N LYS A 94 29.30 17.78 13.39
CA LYS A 94 28.89 18.34 12.10
C LYS A 94 29.05 17.29 10.99
N ILE A 95 28.00 16.52 10.72
CA ILE A 95 27.98 15.52 9.63
C ILE A 95 27.69 16.20 8.31
N TRP A 96 26.77 17.16 8.29
CA TRP A 96 26.47 17.99 7.13
C TRP A 96 26.06 19.39 7.57
N TRP A 97 26.38 20.38 6.73
CA TRP A 97 25.97 21.77 6.91
C TRP A 97 25.86 22.48 5.58
N VAL A 98 25.17 23.60 5.60
CA VAL A 98 25.08 24.52 4.47
C VAL A 98 25.87 25.78 4.80
N GLU A 99 26.82 26.13 3.95
CA GLU A 99 27.46 27.44 3.98
C GLU A 99 26.77 28.35 2.98
N SER A 100 26.42 29.56 3.39
CA SER A 100 25.70 30.53 2.57
C SER A 100 26.27 31.93 2.74
N LYS A 101 26.36 32.67 1.62
CA LYS A 101 26.74 34.09 1.70
C LYS A 101 25.66 34.95 2.36
N GLU A 102 24.39 34.57 2.21
CA GLU A 102 23.26 35.27 2.79
C GLU A 102 22.18 34.25 3.15
N LEU A 103 21.67 34.36 4.37
CA LEU A 103 20.53 33.61 4.87
C LEU A 103 19.46 34.61 5.32
N ARG A 104 18.26 34.50 4.77
CA ARG A 104 17.10 35.32 5.11
C ARG A 104 16.06 34.49 5.82
N PHE A 105 15.65 34.98 6.96
CA PHE A 105 14.55 34.46 7.72
C PHE A 105 13.36 35.40 7.58
N SER A 106 12.28 34.98 6.95
CA SER A 106 11.03 35.73 6.87
C SER A 106 10.20 35.47 8.11
N ASN A 107 9.86 36.55 8.83
CA ASN A 107 9.08 36.47 10.07
C ASN A 107 7.64 35.98 9.82
N SER A 108 7.08 36.27 8.62
CA SER A 108 5.70 35.91 8.27
C SER A 108 5.56 34.47 7.73
N ASP A 109 6.60 33.94 7.08
CA ASP A 109 6.46 32.78 6.23
C ASP A 109 7.10 31.49 6.79
N ASP A 110 7.83 31.56 7.93
CA ASP A 110 8.63 30.46 8.47
C ASP A 110 9.55 29.80 7.40
N VAL A 111 10.16 30.61 6.52
CA VAL A 111 11.06 30.18 5.45
C VAL A 111 12.43 30.76 5.63
N LEU A 112 13.42 29.90 5.49
CA LEU A 112 14.81 30.28 5.27
C LEU A 112 15.10 30.33 3.78
N SER A 113 15.52 31.48 3.29
CA SER A 113 16.00 31.65 1.92
C SER A 113 17.51 31.86 1.93
N THR A 114 18.24 31.11 1.10
CA THR A 114 19.71 31.21 1.02
C THR A 114 20.14 31.70 -0.34
N LYS A 115 21.28 32.39 -0.39
CA LYS A 115 21.93 32.82 -1.63
C LYS A 115 23.39 32.33 -1.68
N LYS A 116 23.80 31.83 -2.85
CA LYS A 116 25.18 31.35 -3.12
C LYS A 116 25.65 30.39 -2.05
N SER A 117 24.90 29.30 -1.90
CA SER A 117 25.12 28.29 -0.87
C SER A 117 25.85 27.07 -1.42
N ARG A 118 26.50 26.35 -0.53
CA ARG A 118 27.07 25.03 -0.80
C ARG A 118 26.70 24.07 0.31
N LEU A 119 26.26 22.89 -0.08
CA LEU A 119 25.97 21.78 0.85
C LEU A 119 27.25 20.98 1.04
N ILE A 120 27.68 20.87 2.27
CA ILE A 120 28.90 20.12 2.66
C ILE A 120 28.49 18.92 3.50
N VAL A 121 29.04 17.76 3.16
CA VAL A 121 28.82 16.50 3.89
C VAL A 121 30.20 15.93 4.22
N GLN A 122 30.45 15.73 5.50
CA GLN A 122 31.75 15.25 6.00
C GLN A 122 32.94 16.01 5.40
N GLY A 123 32.84 17.35 5.31
CA GLY A 123 33.90 18.22 4.78
C GLY A 123 33.98 18.29 3.24
N THR A 124 33.20 17.49 2.51
CA THR A 124 33.21 17.48 1.05
C THR A 124 32.00 18.26 0.51
N THR A 125 32.19 19.19 -0.44
CA THR A 125 31.09 19.89 -1.11
C THR A 125 30.34 18.93 -2.00
N LEU A 126 29.09 18.66 -1.67
CA LEU A 126 28.20 17.77 -2.41
C LEU A 126 27.41 18.50 -3.51
N ALA A 127 26.99 19.74 -3.26
CA ALA A 127 26.19 20.52 -4.18
C ALA A 127 26.37 22.03 -4.00
N TYR A 128 26.23 22.79 -5.09
CA TYR A 128 26.10 24.23 -5.07
C TYR A 128 24.65 24.62 -5.30
N LEU A 129 24.11 25.50 -4.45
CA LEU A 129 22.74 25.98 -4.48
C LEU A 129 22.75 27.49 -4.66
N ASN A 130 22.35 27.98 -5.81
CA ASN A 130 22.39 29.42 -6.06
C ASN A 130 21.34 30.15 -5.20
N ASN A 131 20.12 29.66 -5.20
CA ASN A 131 19.03 30.08 -4.31
C ASN A 131 18.30 28.82 -3.82
N ALA A 132 18.14 28.67 -2.51
CA ALA A 132 17.40 27.56 -1.92
C ALA A 132 16.51 28.06 -0.78
N ASN A 133 15.34 27.49 -0.66
CA ASN A 133 14.39 27.77 0.40
C ASN A 133 14.21 26.53 1.27
N PHE A 134 14.38 26.70 2.58
CA PHE A 134 14.22 25.64 3.55
C PHE A 134 13.06 25.95 4.50
N PRO A 135 12.08 25.06 4.68
CA PRO A 135 11.06 25.23 5.71
C PRO A 135 11.70 25.04 7.08
N ILE A 136 11.38 25.90 8.02
CA ILE A 136 11.82 25.83 9.44
C ILE A 136 10.70 25.46 10.38
N SER A 137 9.55 25.13 9.86
CA SER A 137 8.41 24.66 10.63
C SER A 137 7.89 23.35 10.07
N THR A 138 7.09 22.65 10.86
CA THR A 138 6.37 21.44 10.41
C THR A 138 5.27 21.75 9.37
N LYS A 139 5.07 23.01 9.02
CA LYS A 139 4.12 23.44 7.98
C LYS A 139 4.59 23.01 6.61
N ARG A 140 3.67 22.54 5.79
CA ARG A 140 3.96 22.14 4.39
C ARG A 140 4.29 23.38 3.55
N LYS A 141 5.33 23.32 2.75
CA LYS A 141 5.75 24.40 1.86
C LYS A 141 6.07 23.91 0.47
N SER A 142 5.79 24.75 -0.52
CA SER A 142 6.14 24.48 -1.91
C SER A 142 7.65 24.51 -2.12
N GLY A 143 8.16 23.59 -2.93
CA GLY A 143 9.58 23.52 -3.24
C GLY A 143 9.94 22.34 -4.14
N VAL A 144 11.16 22.36 -4.65
CA VAL A 144 11.76 21.26 -5.39
C VAL A 144 12.28 20.24 -4.38
N LEU A 145 11.84 19.00 -4.52
CA LEU A 145 12.31 17.89 -3.71
C LEU A 145 13.58 17.26 -4.32
N LEU A 146 14.27 16.44 -3.56
CA LEU A 146 15.45 15.76 -4.06
C LEU A 146 15.12 14.86 -5.26
N PRO A 147 15.94 14.87 -6.32
CA PRO A 147 15.68 14.09 -7.51
C PRO A 147 15.85 12.57 -7.24
N GLU A 148 15.05 11.76 -7.92
CA GLU A 148 15.23 10.31 -7.99
C GLU A 148 16.03 9.97 -9.25
N ILE A 149 17.14 9.27 -9.10
CA ILE A 149 18.01 8.86 -10.20
C ILE A 149 18.14 7.34 -10.20
N SER A 150 17.90 6.73 -11.35
CA SER A 150 18.09 5.29 -11.54
C SER A 150 18.67 4.98 -12.91
N ILE A 151 19.34 3.84 -13.02
CA ILE A 151 19.91 3.33 -14.28
C ILE A 151 19.38 1.93 -14.51
N ASN A 152 18.86 1.68 -15.69
CA ASN A 152 18.44 0.36 -16.11
C ASN A 152 18.61 0.19 -17.62
N GLN A 153 18.63 -1.07 -18.10
CA GLN A 153 18.90 -1.37 -19.50
C GLN A 153 17.89 -0.80 -20.49
N ARG A 154 16.61 -0.67 -20.08
CA ARG A 154 15.54 -0.19 -20.99
C ARG A 154 15.44 1.33 -21.02
N SER A 155 15.61 1.99 -19.90
CA SER A 155 15.40 3.45 -19.80
C SER A 155 16.72 4.24 -19.92
N GLY A 156 17.85 3.55 -19.83
CA GLY A 156 19.13 4.21 -19.66
C GLY A 156 19.19 4.92 -18.31
N LEU A 157 19.68 6.15 -18.31
CA LEU A 157 19.58 7.06 -17.16
C LEU A 157 18.14 7.58 -17.05
N ASP A 158 17.52 7.40 -15.90
CA ASP A 158 16.16 7.79 -15.59
C ASP A 158 16.19 8.78 -14.42
N VAL A 159 15.89 10.02 -14.69
CA VAL A 159 15.93 11.15 -13.74
C VAL A 159 14.53 11.70 -13.56
N LYS A 160 14.09 11.84 -12.30
CA LYS A 160 12.85 12.47 -11.92
C LYS A 160 13.13 13.59 -10.93
N ILE A 161 12.48 14.71 -11.10
CA ILE A 161 12.66 15.90 -10.25
C ILE A 161 11.30 16.27 -9.67
N PRO A 162 10.95 15.80 -8.46
CA PRO A 162 9.67 16.11 -7.86
C PRO A 162 9.60 17.59 -7.43
N ILE A 163 8.50 18.25 -7.76
CA ILE A 163 8.17 19.62 -7.38
C ILE A 163 6.89 19.56 -6.56
N TYR A 164 7.00 19.85 -5.29
CA TYR A 164 5.87 19.88 -4.37
C TYR A 164 5.27 21.29 -4.32
N LEU A 165 3.97 21.40 -4.49
CA LEU A 165 3.20 22.63 -4.42
C LEU A 165 2.14 22.52 -3.32
N ASN A 166 2.31 23.29 -2.26
CA ASN A 166 1.30 23.47 -1.22
C ASN A 166 0.29 24.53 -1.71
N LEU A 167 -0.80 24.09 -2.31
CA LEU A 167 -1.79 25.00 -2.89
C LEU A 167 -2.69 25.61 -1.81
N ARG A 168 -3.04 24.83 -0.78
CA ARG A 168 -3.81 25.22 0.41
C ARG A 168 -3.46 24.26 1.54
N GLU A 169 -3.88 24.55 2.76
CA GLU A 169 -3.67 23.69 3.93
C GLU A 169 -4.19 22.25 3.73
N ASN A 170 -5.24 22.10 2.94
CA ASN A 170 -5.92 20.84 2.66
C ASN A 170 -5.82 20.38 1.20
N LEU A 171 -4.95 21.01 0.40
CA LEU A 171 -4.77 20.72 -1.02
C LEU A 171 -3.30 20.84 -1.40
N ASP A 172 -2.73 19.76 -1.91
CA ASP A 172 -1.35 19.76 -2.42
C ASP A 172 -1.24 19.07 -3.79
N LEU A 173 -0.21 19.47 -4.53
CA LEU A 173 0.12 18.92 -5.83
C LEU A 173 1.61 18.62 -5.89
N THR A 174 1.97 17.41 -6.28
CA THR A 174 3.35 17.06 -6.63
C THR A 174 3.43 16.84 -8.14
N LEU A 175 4.29 17.59 -8.81
CA LEU A 175 4.65 17.40 -10.20
C LEU A 175 6.02 16.75 -10.28
N GLU A 176 6.17 15.70 -11.07
CA GLU A 176 7.40 14.94 -11.20
C GLU A 176 7.78 14.82 -12.70
N PRO A 177 8.42 15.87 -13.29
CA PRO A 177 9.06 15.73 -14.57
C PRO A 177 10.07 14.58 -14.58
N ARG A 178 10.07 13.80 -15.65
CA ARG A 178 10.91 12.61 -15.83
C ARG A 178 11.61 12.65 -17.17
N LEU A 179 12.90 12.35 -17.18
CA LEU A 179 13.70 12.21 -18.39
C LEU A 179 14.35 10.83 -18.39
N MET A 180 14.18 10.09 -19.47
CA MET A 180 14.82 8.81 -19.71
C MET A 180 15.63 8.87 -20.99
N THR A 181 16.94 8.62 -20.92
CA THR A 181 17.84 8.81 -22.07
C THR A 181 17.56 7.90 -23.25
N GLN A 182 16.86 6.78 -23.04
CA GLN A 182 16.51 5.83 -24.10
C GLN A 182 15.00 5.74 -24.38
N ARG A 183 14.17 6.57 -23.71
CA ARG A 183 12.71 6.43 -23.78
C ARG A 183 11.93 7.73 -23.81
N GLY A 184 12.62 8.87 -24.00
CA GLY A 184 11.97 10.16 -24.05
C GLY A 184 11.67 10.79 -22.69
N TYR A 185 10.62 11.60 -22.61
CA TYR A 185 10.31 12.40 -21.44
C TYR A 185 8.85 12.26 -21.00
N GLY A 186 8.62 12.53 -19.74
CA GLY A 186 7.29 12.39 -19.16
C GLY A 186 7.07 13.30 -17.96
N ILE A 187 5.86 13.22 -17.43
CA ILE A 187 5.47 13.90 -16.22
C ILE A 187 4.51 13.02 -15.42
N THR A 188 4.75 12.95 -14.12
CA THR A 188 3.82 12.33 -13.17
C THR A 188 3.25 13.40 -12.27
N ASN A 189 1.96 13.34 -11.99
CA ASN A 189 1.30 14.27 -11.08
C ASN A 189 0.64 13.50 -9.95
N GLN A 190 0.66 14.08 -8.75
CA GLN A 190 -0.15 13.64 -7.63
C GLN A 190 -0.84 14.85 -7.00
N LEU A 191 -2.15 14.96 -7.16
CA LEU A 191 -3.01 15.89 -6.47
C LEU A 191 -3.66 15.18 -5.28
N ARG A 192 -3.60 15.79 -4.08
CA ARG A 192 -4.26 15.26 -2.87
C ARG A 192 -5.09 16.37 -2.23
N TYR A 193 -6.24 15.99 -1.74
CA TYR A 193 -7.11 16.90 -1.02
C TYR A 193 -7.79 16.19 0.15
N LEU A 194 -8.05 16.94 1.21
CA LEU A 194 -8.63 16.46 2.45
C LEU A 194 -9.53 17.52 3.05
N ASP A 195 -10.72 17.14 3.44
CA ASP A 195 -11.64 17.95 4.22
C ASP A 195 -12.28 17.11 5.32
N LYS A 196 -13.05 17.71 6.20
CA LYS A 196 -13.74 17.04 7.30
C LYS A 196 -14.62 15.87 6.83
N ASN A 197 -15.25 16.01 5.67
CA ASN A 197 -16.27 15.09 5.16
C ASN A 197 -15.84 14.38 3.88
N TYR A 198 -14.75 14.73 3.26
CA TYR A 198 -14.25 14.09 2.05
C TYR A 198 -12.72 14.13 1.96
N ASP A 199 -12.18 13.15 1.31
CA ASP A 199 -10.78 13.06 0.96
C ASP A 199 -10.59 12.35 -0.38
N GLY A 200 -9.44 12.57 -0.97
CA GLY A 200 -9.12 11.89 -2.20
C GLY A 200 -7.78 12.29 -2.79
N TYR A 201 -7.45 11.62 -3.88
CA TYR A 201 -6.26 11.90 -4.65
C TYR A 201 -6.47 11.59 -6.12
N PHE A 202 -5.77 12.31 -6.96
CA PHE A 202 -5.65 12.05 -8.40
C PHE A 202 -4.18 11.92 -8.76
N ASN A 203 -3.78 10.74 -9.21
CA ASN A 203 -2.46 10.47 -9.76
C ASN A 203 -2.57 10.28 -11.26
N SER A 204 -1.67 10.88 -12.02
CA SER A 204 -1.57 10.62 -13.45
C SER A 204 -0.11 10.62 -13.89
N SER A 205 0.17 9.90 -14.95
CA SER A 205 1.50 9.83 -15.53
C SER A 205 1.38 9.81 -17.06
N LEU A 206 2.16 10.64 -17.71
CA LEU A 206 2.27 10.75 -19.16
C LEU A 206 3.72 10.49 -19.53
N LEU A 207 3.94 9.73 -20.60
CA LEU A 207 5.24 9.53 -21.22
C LEU A 207 5.08 9.76 -22.72
N TYR A 208 5.90 10.62 -23.25
CA TYR A 208 5.94 10.95 -24.66
C TYR A 208 7.25 10.48 -25.29
N ASP A 209 7.19 10.08 -26.58
CA ASP A 209 8.32 9.68 -27.39
C ASP A 209 9.03 8.40 -26.88
N ASP A 210 8.23 7.39 -26.46
CA ASP A 210 8.73 6.07 -26.04
C ASP A 210 9.04 5.18 -27.25
N GLU A 211 9.99 5.61 -28.11
CA GLU A 211 10.38 4.91 -29.33
C GLU A 211 10.77 3.44 -29.09
N SER A 212 11.38 3.14 -27.96
CA SER A 212 11.85 1.78 -27.66
C SER A 212 10.71 0.78 -27.47
N THR A 213 9.54 1.27 -27.04
CA THR A 213 8.35 0.42 -26.80
C THR A 213 7.39 0.48 -27.97
N PHE A 214 7.27 1.63 -28.65
CA PHE A 214 6.41 1.81 -29.80
C PHE A 214 6.71 0.79 -30.94
N LYS A 215 7.98 0.64 -31.29
CA LYS A 215 8.41 -0.30 -32.37
C LYS A 215 8.15 -1.77 -32.05
N ILE A 216 8.12 -2.12 -30.77
CA ILE A 216 8.07 -3.53 -30.32
C ILE A 216 6.65 -3.95 -29.97
N LEU A 217 5.86 -3.08 -29.33
CA LEU A 217 4.55 -3.40 -28.76
C LEU A 217 3.39 -2.75 -29.52
N GLU A 218 3.66 -2.04 -30.63
CA GLU A 218 2.67 -1.27 -31.40
C GLU A 218 1.81 -0.37 -30.49
N THR A 219 2.45 0.29 -29.52
CA THR A 219 1.79 1.23 -28.62
C THR A 219 1.73 2.62 -29.25
N ASP A 220 0.87 3.49 -28.75
CA ASP A 220 0.86 4.91 -29.17
C ASP A 220 2.11 5.65 -28.66
N ASP A 221 2.55 6.70 -29.34
CA ASP A 221 3.66 7.57 -28.93
C ASP A 221 3.43 8.17 -27.56
N LEU A 222 2.18 8.47 -27.22
CA LEU A 222 1.77 8.97 -25.92
C LEU A 222 1.25 7.82 -25.05
N ARG A 223 2.03 7.45 -24.05
CA ARG A 223 1.62 6.47 -23.04
C ARG A 223 1.17 7.16 -21.76
N TRP A 224 0.10 6.66 -21.17
CA TRP A 224 -0.47 7.30 -19.99
C TRP A 224 -1.06 6.30 -18.98
N SER A 225 -1.12 6.74 -17.74
CA SER A 225 -1.89 6.06 -16.70
C SER A 225 -2.53 7.08 -15.76
N TYR A 226 -3.66 6.71 -15.17
CA TYR A 226 -4.24 7.48 -14.08
C TYR A 226 -4.83 6.58 -12.99
N ASN A 227 -4.91 7.14 -11.78
CA ASN A 227 -5.63 6.58 -10.67
C ASN A 227 -6.30 7.72 -9.88
N PHE A 228 -7.60 7.64 -9.74
CA PHE A 228 -8.41 8.59 -8.98
C PHE A 228 -9.17 7.88 -7.89
N ALA A 229 -9.02 8.32 -6.65
CA ALA A 229 -9.80 7.86 -5.52
C ALA A 229 -10.42 9.05 -4.80
N HIS A 230 -11.70 8.90 -4.43
CA HIS A 230 -12.46 9.90 -3.69
C HIS A 230 -13.40 9.20 -2.72
N GLN A 231 -13.45 9.69 -1.50
CA GLN A 231 -14.38 9.26 -0.48
C GLN A 231 -15.08 10.48 0.09
N GLN A 232 -16.40 10.37 0.28
CA GLN A 232 -17.20 11.45 0.85
C GLN A 232 -18.29 10.90 1.77
N LYS A 233 -18.42 11.53 2.93
CA LYS A 233 -19.52 11.33 3.87
C LYS A 233 -20.50 12.47 3.73
N VAL A 234 -21.76 12.17 3.43
CA VAL A 234 -22.85 13.16 3.32
C VAL A 234 -23.84 12.92 4.46
N GLY A 235 -23.83 13.81 5.42
CA GLY A 235 -24.54 13.61 6.69
C GLY A 235 -24.00 12.38 7.44
N ASP A 236 -24.86 11.72 8.22
CA ASP A 236 -24.44 10.57 9.05
C ASP A 236 -24.69 9.21 8.40
N SER A 237 -25.41 9.17 7.30
CA SER A 237 -25.95 7.92 6.76
C SER A 237 -25.57 7.64 5.31
N VAL A 238 -25.02 8.60 4.58
CA VAL A 238 -24.69 8.44 3.16
C VAL A 238 -23.18 8.53 2.95
N PHE A 239 -22.63 7.57 2.21
CA PHE A 239 -21.23 7.50 1.85
C PHE A 239 -21.11 7.33 0.35
N PHE A 240 -20.26 8.12 -0.26
CA PHE A 240 -19.89 8.02 -1.66
C PHE A 240 -18.42 7.60 -1.77
N ASN A 241 -18.14 6.59 -2.59
CA ASN A 241 -16.77 6.15 -2.88
C ASN A 241 -16.60 6.06 -4.39
N LEU A 242 -15.47 6.54 -4.86
CA LEU A 242 -15.01 6.42 -6.24
C LEU A 242 -13.57 5.97 -6.25
N ASN A 243 -13.27 4.93 -7.01
CA ASN A 243 -11.91 4.45 -7.26
C ASN A 243 -11.81 3.99 -8.71
N THR A 244 -11.14 4.79 -9.53
CA THR A 244 -11.02 4.51 -10.96
C THR A 244 -9.57 4.61 -11.40
N SER A 245 -9.15 3.64 -12.21
CA SER A 245 -7.79 3.55 -12.75
C SER A 245 -7.83 3.05 -14.18
N SER A 246 -6.93 3.55 -15.00
CA SER A 246 -6.75 3.06 -16.37
C SER A 246 -5.33 3.34 -16.88
N THR A 247 -4.98 2.66 -17.95
CA THR A 247 -3.71 2.84 -18.69
C THR A 247 -3.98 2.87 -20.18
N SER A 248 -3.09 3.50 -20.94
CA SER A 248 -3.11 3.52 -22.41
C SER A 248 -3.03 2.12 -22.98
N ASP A 249 -2.12 1.32 -22.45
CA ASP A 249 -1.78 -0.01 -22.94
C ASP A 249 -1.64 -1.01 -21.77
N PRO A 250 -1.73 -2.32 -22.02
CA PRO A 250 -1.66 -3.33 -20.97
C PRO A 250 -0.28 -3.46 -20.32
N PHE A 251 0.76 -2.96 -20.97
CA PHE A 251 2.15 -3.10 -20.51
C PHE A 251 2.61 -1.93 -19.65
N TYR A 252 1.88 -0.82 -19.63
CA TYR A 252 2.28 0.43 -18.99
C TYR A 252 2.79 0.23 -17.56
N LEU A 253 2.01 -0.46 -16.71
CA LEU A 253 2.34 -0.61 -15.30
C LEU A 253 3.49 -1.58 -15.04
N SER A 254 3.59 -2.65 -15.82
CA SER A 254 4.69 -3.62 -15.69
C SER A 254 6.02 -3.03 -16.15
N ASP A 255 5.97 -2.17 -17.14
CA ASP A 255 7.13 -1.58 -17.80
C ASP A 255 7.63 -0.31 -17.09
N LEU A 256 6.77 0.66 -16.95
CA LEU A 256 7.13 1.98 -16.40
C LEU A 256 6.92 2.10 -14.90
N GLY A 257 5.92 1.42 -14.37
CA GLY A 257 5.52 1.43 -12.97
C GLY A 257 5.39 2.82 -12.40
N SER A 258 4.21 3.26 -11.97
CA SER A 258 4.10 4.52 -11.25
C SER A 258 4.30 4.27 -9.75
N PHE A 259 5.31 4.87 -9.18
CA PHE A 259 5.59 4.77 -7.75
C PHE A 259 4.59 5.55 -6.90
N MET A 260 4.03 6.62 -7.44
CA MET A 260 3.04 7.44 -6.74
C MET A 260 1.66 6.78 -6.71
N SER A 261 1.32 5.96 -7.69
CA SER A 261 -0.01 5.33 -7.78
C SER A 261 -0.17 4.05 -6.96
N GLY A 262 0.92 3.45 -6.48
CA GLY A 262 0.88 2.15 -5.80
C GLY A 262 0.49 0.96 -6.69
N LEU A 263 0.21 1.19 -7.97
CA LEU A 263 -0.34 0.21 -8.92
C LEU A 263 0.71 -0.56 -9.72
N SER A 264 1.99 -0.45 -9.39
CA SER A 264 3.11 -0.89 -10.23
C SER A 264 3.17 -2.37 -10.64
N ARG A 265 2.27 -3.23 -10.17
CA ARG A 265 2.20 -4.67 -10.55
C ARG A 265 0.78 -5.22 -10.44
N THR A 266 -0.21 -4.41 -10.74
CA THR A 266 -1.60 -4.82 -10.65
C THR A 266 -2.08 -5.33 -12.01
N TYR A 267 -2.58 -6.56 -12.06
CA TYR A 267 -3.19 -7.12 -13.26
C TYR A 267 -4.62 -6.64 -13.51
N VAL A 268 -5.20 -5.93 -12.55
CA VAL A 268 -6.58 -5.47 -12.59
C VAL A 268 -6.65 -4.05 -12.04
N LEU A 269 -7.12 -3.14 -12.85
CA LEU A 269 -7.33 -1.75 -12.51
C LEU A 269 -8.79 -1.55 -12.11
N PRO A 270 -9.10 -1.12 -10.90
CA PRO A 270 -10.47 -0.88 -10.47
C PRO A 270 -11.09 0.29 -11.23
N GLN A 271 -12.38 0.17 -11.52
CA GLN A 271 -13.24 1.22 -12.04
C GLN A 271 -14.56 1.14 -11.27
N LYS A 272 -14.56 1.60 -10.04
CA LYS A 272 -15.63 1.41 -9.07
C LYS A 272 -16.18 2.74 -8.60
N ALA A 273 -17.48 2.81 -8.52
CA ALA A 273 -18.19 3.90 -7.86
C ALA A 273 -19.34 3.32 -7.06
N ASP A 274 -19.58 3.78 -5.84
CA ASP A 274 -20.74 3.40 -5.06
C ASP A 274 -21.28 4.55 -4.22
N VAL A 275 -22.58 4.52 -4.05
CA VAL A 275 -23.31 5.31 -3.06
C VAL A 275 -23.93 4.33 -2.07
N THR A 276 -23.55 4.44 -0.82
CA THR A 276 -24.02 3.60 0.26
C THR A 276 -24.84 4.43 1.23
N TYR A 277 -26.07 3.99 1.50
CA TYR A 277 -26.90 4.48 2.58
C TYR A 277 -26.96 3.45 3.69
N PHE A 278 -26.62 3.87 4.90
CA PHE A 278 -26.71 3.02 6.08
C PHE A 278 -27.37 3.78 7.22
N LYS A 279 -28.49 3.29 7.69
CA LYS A 279 -29.18 3.83 8.87
C LYS A 279 -29.90 2.72 9.62
N ASN A 280 -29.70 2.67 10.92
CA ASN A 280 -30.24 1.61 11.77
C ASN A 280 -29.86 0.21 11.22
N ASN A 281 -30.87 -0.55 10.79
CA ASN A 281 -30.75 -1.93 10.32
C ASN A 281 -30.78 -2.06 8.79
N LEU A 282 -30.86 -0.95 8.08
CA LEU A 282 -31.00 -0.91 6.64
C LEU A 282 -29.70 -0.42 5.98
N PHE A 283 -29.22 -1.22 5.04
CA PHE A 283 -28.11 -0.91 4.17
C PHE A 283 -28.58 -0.96 2.72
N ILE A 284 -28.34 0.10 1.96
CA ILE A 284 -28.61 0.16 0.52
C ILE A 284 -27.34 0.65 -0.16
N ARG A 285 -26.90 -0.05 -1.17
CA ARG A 285 -25.77 0.35 -2.00
C ARG A 285 -26.13 0.29 -3.47
N ALA A 286 -26.01 1.41 -4.17
CA ALA A 286 -26.00 1.47 -5.62
C ALA A 286 -24.54 1.54 -6.10
N ASP A 287 -24.14 0.67 -7.01
CA ASP A 287 -22.75 0.56 -7.42
C ASP A 287 -22.53 0.33 -8.91
N ILE A 288 -21.38 0.78 -9.35
CA ILE A 288 -20.69 0.35 -10.56
C ILE A 288 -19.44 -0.38 -10.10
N ASN A 289 -19.27 -1.63 -10.47
CA ASN A 289 -18.09 -2.43 -10.16
C ASN A 289 -17.52 -2.98 -11.46
N SER A 290 -16.68 -2.17 -12.05
CA SER A 290 -15.98 -2.42 -13.31
C SER A 290 -14.48 -2.49 -13.06
N PHE A 291 -13.74 -2.98 -14.03
CA PHE A 291 -12.29 -3.06 -13.98
C PHE A 291 -11.70 -3.14 -15.39
N LYS A 292 -10.43 -2.78 -15.52
CA LYS A 292 -9.62 -2.97 -16.71
C LYS A 292 -8.51 -3.99 -16.44
N LEU A 293 -8.33 -4.96 -17.35
CA LEU A 293 -7.34 -6.02 -17.24
C LEU A 293 -6.05 -5.56 -17.94
N THR A 294 -4.92 -5.63 -17.26
CA THR A 294 -3.62 -5.26 -17.81
C THR A 294 -2.87 -6.43 -18.43
N ASN A 295 -3.43 -7.65 -18.40
CA ASN A 295 -2.90 -8.78 -19.14
C ASN A 295 -3.47 -8.75 -20.58
N PRO A 296 -2.63 -8.60 -21.62
CA PRO A 296 -3.08 -8.48 -23.01
C PRO A 296 -3.77 -9.74 -23.53
N LEU A 297 -3.52 -10.90 -22.93
CA LEU A 297 -4.14 -12.18 -23.33
C LEU A 297 -5.49 -12.42 -22.64
N SER A 298 -5.90 -11.55 -21.71
CA SER A 298 -7.15 -11.72 -20.99
C SER A 298 -8.36 -11.46 -21.89
N ALA A 299 -9.34 -12.36 -21.84
CA ALA A 299 -10.63 -12.15 -22.46
C ALA A 299 -11.50 -11.17 -21.66
N ASN A 300 -12.48 -10.56 -22.31
CA ASN A 300 -13.48 -9.73 -21.64
C ASN A 300 -14.23 -10.54 -20.57
N GLN A 301 -14.49 -9.90 -19.42
CA GLN A 301 -15.18 -10.50 -18.29
C GLN A 301 -16.43 -9.71 -17.94
N PHE A 302 -17.41 -10.37 -17.30
CA PHE A 302 -18.61 -9.69 -16.84
C PHE A 302 -18.27 -8.67 -15.73
N GLN A 303 -18.71 -7.45 -15.96
CA GLN A 303 -18.58 -6.31 -15.06
C GLN A 303 -19.97 -5.85 -14.63
N ARG A 304 -20.14 -5.47 -13.40
CA ARG A 304 -21.42 -5.04 -12.84
C ARG A 304 -21.64 -3.55 -13.09
N ILE A 305 -22.56 -3.21 -13.99
CA ILE A 305 -22.79 -1.83 -14.45
C ILE A 305 -24.27 -1.62 -14.84
N PRO A 306 -25.17 -1.13 -13.98
CA PRO A 306 -25.08 -0.88 -12.54
C PRO A 306 -25.48 -2.08 -11.67
N GLY A 307 -25.33 -1.94 -10.35
CA GLY A 307 -25.87 -2.84 -9.36
C GLY A 307 -26.59 -2.11 -8.22
N ILE A 308 -27.51 -2.80 -7.56
CA ILE A 308 -28.16 -2.35 -6.34
C ILE A 308 -28.15 -3.50 -5.35
N GLU A 309 -27.65 -3.26 -4.16
CA GLU A 309 -27.63 -4.19 -3.05
C GLU A 309 -28.46 -3.62 -1.89
N ILE A 310 -29.36 -4.41 -1.36
CA ILE A 310 -30.17 -4.05 -0.20
C ILE A 310 -29.96 -5.12 0.86
N LYS A 311 -29.56 -4.70 2.05
CA LYS A 311 -29.46 -5.57 3.24
C LYS A 311 -30.31 -5.00 4.34
N TYR A 312 -31.09 -5.86 4.95
CA TYR A 312 -31.84 -5.55 6.16
C TYR A 312 -31.55 -6.61 7.20
N PHE A 313 -31.26 -6.21 8.41
CA PHE A 313 -31.04 -7.14 9.51
C PHE A 313 -31.89 -6.74 10.73
N PHE A 314 -32.39 -7.74 11.38
CA PHE A 314 -33.20 -7.58 12.59
C PHE A 314 -32.79 -8.66 13.59
N ASN A 315 -32.50 -8.23 14.80
CA ASN A 315 -32.12 -9.14 15.89
C ASN A 315 -33.07 -8.93 17.08
N LYS A 316 -33.65 -10.01 17.56
CA LYS A 316 -34.45 -10.00 18.77
C LYS A 316 -34.12 -11.24 19.60
N GLN A 317 -33.55 -11.02 20.78
CA GLN A 317 -33.10 -12.11 21.65
C GLN A 317 -32.23 -13.12 20.93
N ASN A 318 -32.70 -14.35 20.76
CA ASN A 318 -31.98 -15.48 20.15
C ASN A 318 -32.25 -15.61 18.64
N ILE A 319 -33.10 -14.76 18.07
CA ILE A 319 -33.50 -14.83 16.66
C ILE A 319 -32.89 -13.66 15.92
N SER A 320 -32.24 -13.94 14.78
CA SER A 320 -31.84 -12.93 13.82
C SER A 320 -32.44 -13.22 12.45
N PHE A 321 -32.95 -12.18 11.84
CA PHE A 321 -33.44 -12.20 10.46
C PHE A 321 -32.53 -11.31 9.60
N ASN A 322 -32.08 -11.85 8.46
CA ASN A 322 -31.32 -11.08 7.49
C ASN A 322 -31.96 -11.24 6.11
N LEU A 323 -32.14 -10.13 5.42
CA LEU A 323 -32.50 -10.10 4.02
C LEU A 323 -31.34 -9.49 3.21
N ASN A 324 -30.80 -10.25 2.29
CA ASN A 324 -29.85 -9.74 1.29
C ASN A 324 -30.51 -9.82 -0.07
N SER A 325 -30.62 -8.70 -0.75
CA SER A 325 -31.13 -8.60 -2.11
C SER A 325 -30.07 -7.97 -3.00
N ASP A 326 -29.83 -8.55 -4.14
CA ASP A 326 -28.85 -8.08 -5.12
C ASP A 326 -29.46 -8.07 -6.52
N LEU A 327 -29.50 -6.89 -7.12
CA LEU A 327 -29.94 -6.66 -8.48
C LEU A 327 -28.78 -6.09 -9.27
N GLY A 328 -28.40 -6.75 -10.36
CA GLY A 328 -27.24 -6.34 -11.16
C GLY A 328 -27.47 -6.51 -12.65
N TYR A 329 -27.00 -5.50 -13.37
CA TYR A 329 -26.79 -5.60 -14.81
C TYR A 329 -25.30 -5.77 -15.07
N PHE A 330 -24.95 -6.80 -15.81
CA PHE A 330 -23.58 -7.16 -16.10
C PHE A 330 -23.32 -7.08 -17.60
N ARG A 331 -22.15 -6.56 -17.95
CA ARG A 331 -21.69 -6.44 -19.33
C ARG A 331 -20.27 -6.97 -19.43
N LYS A 332 -19.98 -7.80 -20.45
CA LYS A 332 -18.61 -8.21 -20.75
C LYS A 332 -17.75 -7.03 -21.21
N GLY A 333 -16.57 -6.89 -20.65
CA GLY A 333 -15.61 -5.81 -20.94
C GLY A 333 -14.33 -5.94 -20.15
N GLY A 334 -13.51 -4.89 -20.16
CA GLY A 334 -12.31 -4.75 -19.33
C GLY A 334 -11.01 -5.27 -19.95
N SER A 335 -11.07 -6.02 -21.05
CA SER A 335 -9.89 -6.43 -21.83
C SER A 335 -9.48 -5.32 -22.81
N PHE A 336 -8.24 -5.35 -23.23
CA PHE A 336 -7.76 -4.59 -24.41
C PHE A 336 -8.14 -5.24 -25.74
N ARG A 337 -8.68 -6.47 -25.70
CA ARG A 337 -9.15 -7.19 -26.89
C ARG A 337 -10.56 -6.77 -27.29
N ASN A 338 -10.82 -6.79 -28.58
CA ASN A 338 -12.12 -6.42 -29.15
C ASN A 338 -13.05 -7.64 -29.24
N ASP A 339 -13.29 -8.31 -28.10
CA ASP A 339 -14.13 -9.50 -28.04
C ASP A 339 -15.63 -9.11 -27.98
N GLU A 340 -16.51 -10.12 -28.28
CA GLU A 340 -17.96 -9.93 -28.23
C GLU A 340 -18.47 -9.37 -26.89
N ARG A 341 -19.38 -8.41 -26.98
CA ARG A 341 -20.03 -7.79 -25.83
C ARG A 341 -21.32 -8.55 -25.51
N GLU A 342 -21.34 -9.19 -24.36
CA GLU A 342 -22.52 -9.89 -23.85
C GLU A 342 -23.06 -9.20 -22.60
N ASN A 343 -24.35 -9.35 -22.38
CA ASN A 343 -25.07 -8.76 -21.23
C ASN A 343 -25.78 -9.84 -20.42
N LEU A 344 -25.76 -9.68 -19.10
CA LEU A 344 -26.44 -10.55 -18.15
C LEU A 344 -27.21 -9.68 -17.12
N LYS A 345 -28.46 -10.04 -16.84
CA LYS A 345 -29.24 -9.47 -15.74
C LYS A 345 -29.39 -10.50 -14.64
N LYS A 346 -29.16 -10.07 -13.40
CA LYS A 346 -29.25 -10.91 -12.21
C LYS A 346 -30.17 -10.26 -11.17
N LEU A 347 -31.05 -11.05 -10.59
CA LEU A 347 -31.76 -10.73 -9.34
C LEU A 347 -31.52 -11.89 -8.37
N SER A 348 -31.04 -11.58 -7.20
CA SER A 348 -30.86 -12.53 -6.10
C SER A 348 -31.58 -12.01 -4.86
N LEU A 349 -32.40 -12.85 -4.24
CA LEU A 349 -33.09 -12.58 -2.98
C LEU A 349 -32.69 -13.67 -2.00
N LYS A 350 -32.06 -13.30 -0.89
CA LYS A 350 -31.53 -14.23 0.11
C LYS A 350 -32.06 -13.88 1.52
N PRO A 351 -33.31 -14.17 1.83
CA PRO A 351 -33.77 -14.12 3.21
C PRO A 351 -33.15 -15.26 4.03
N SER A 352 -32.75 -14.95 5.25
CA SER A 352 -32.24 -15.94 6.19
C SER A 352 -32.76 -15.70 7.59
N ILE A 353 -33.02 -16.75 8.31
CA ILE A 353 -33.40 -16.75 9.72
C ILE A 353 -32.36 -17.57 10.46
N SER A 354 -31.84 -17.01 11.54
CA SER A 354 -30.92 -17.71 12.42
C SER A 354 -31.45 -17.73 13.83
N TYR A 355 -31.39 -18.87 14.47
CA TYR A 355 -31.66 -19.04 15.90
C TYR A 355 -30.35 -19.40 16.60
N SER A 356 -30.02 -18.70 17.67
CA SER A 356 -28.82 -18.98 18.46
C SER A 356 -29.16 -19.12 19.94
N PHE A 357 -28.71 -20.19 20.55
CA PHE A 357 -28.86 -20.45 21.95
C PHE A 357 -27.49 -20.73 22.59
N SER A 358 -27.21 -20.08 23.70
CA SER A 358 -25.96 -20.24 24.41
C SER A 358 -26.19 -20.41 25.90
N LYS A 359 -25.69 -21.49 26.49
CA LYS A 359 -25.49 -21.68 27.93
C LYS A 359 -24.00 -21.76 28.26
N LYS A 360 -23.65 -21.79 29.54
CA LYS A 360 -22.24 -21.79 30.02
C LYS A 360 -21.31 -22.70 29.21
N ASN A 361 -21.71 -23.91 28.92
CA ASN A 361 -20.88 -24.95 28.27
C ASN A 361 -21.43 -25.44 26.93
N TYR A 362 -22.55 -24.92 26.47
CA TYR A 362 -23.22 -25.39 25.27
C TYR A 362 -23.59 -24.22 24.35
N PHE A 363 -23.41 -24.38 23.05
CA PHE A 363 -23.81 -23.46 22.03
C PHE A 363 -24.50 -24.20 20.88
N LEU A 364 -25.67 -23.71 20.49
CA LEU A 364 -26.43 -24.17 19.32
C LEU A 364 -26.70 -22.96 18.43
N LYS A 365 -26.46 -23.10 17.16
CA LYS A 365 -26.88 -22.13 16.14
C LYS A 365 -27.49 -22.88 14.97
N THR A 366 -28.65 -22.43 14.54
CA THR A 366 -29.32 -22.97 13.35
C THR A 366 -29.58 -21.80 12.40
N ASP A 367 -29.05 -21.91 11.19
CA ASP A 367 -29.23 -20.93 10.12
C ASP A 367 -30.03 -21.58 9.00
N PHE A 368 -31.14 -20.97 8.62
CA PHE A 368 -31.93 -21.35 7.47
C PHE A 368 -31.88 -20.22 6.44
N LEU A 369 -31.47 -20.52 5.22
CA LEU A 369 -31.33 -19.56 4.13
C LEU A 369 -32.14 -20.04 2.93
N ILE A 370 -32.83 -19.11 2.31
CA ILE A 370 -33.45 -19.28 0.99
C ILE A 370 -32.66 -18.41 0.01
N ASP A 371 -32.30 -18.94 -1.15
CA ASP A 371 -31.65 -18.19 -2.23
C ASP A 371 -32.51 -18.32 -3.49
N TYR A 372 -33.23 -17.26 -3.81
CA TYR A 372 -33.92 -17.13 -5.08
C TYR A 372 -33.04 -16.38 -6.07
N LEU A 373 -32.71 -17.05 -7.17
CA LEU A 373 -31.85 -16.51 -8.22
C LEU A 373 -32.60 -16.48 -9.56
N LEU A 374 -32.63 -15.32 -10.18
CA LEU A 374 -33.13 -15.10 -11.53
C LEU A 374 -32.00 -14.56 -12.41
N LEU A 375 -31.69 -15.27 -13.49
CA LEU A 375 -30.73 -14.84 -14.48
C LEU A 375 -31.41 -14.68 -15.86
N LYS A 376 -31.09 -13.60 -16.55
CA LYS A 376 -31.50 -13.36 -17.93
C LYS A 376 -30.27 -13.05 -18.80
N HIS A 377 -29.98 -13.91 -19.77
CA HIS A 377 -28.88 -13.77 -20.71
C HIS A 377 -29.40 -13.98 -22.13
N LYS A 378 -29.21 -12.98 -23.00
CA LYS A 378 -29.79 -12.98 -24.36
C LYS A 378 -31.31 -13.21 -24.27
N ALA A 379 -31.83 -14.17 -25.03
CA ALA A 379 -33.24 -14.59 -25.02
C ALA A 379 -33.57 -15.56 -23.84
N ASN A 380 -32.56 -16.13 -23.19
CA ASN A 380 -32.77 -17.15 -22.16
C ASN A 380 -33.02 -16.50 -20.78
N LYS A 381 -34.12 -16.88 -20.15
CA LYS A 381 -34.47 -16.51 -18.78
C LYS A 381 -34.55 -17.78 -17.96
N LYS A 382 -33.79 -17.85 -16.88
CA LYS A 382 -33.80 -19.00 -15.97
C LYS A 382 -33.92 -18.53 -14.53
N SER A 383 -34.67 -19.26 -13.72
CA SER A 383 -34.81 -19.01 -12.29
C SER A 383 -34.55 -20.27 -11.50
N GLU A 384 -33.92 -20.12 -10.35
CA GLU A 384 -33.71 -21.17 -9.36
C GLU A 384 -34.14 -20.72 -7.99
N PHE A 385 -34.73 -21.65 -7.26
CA PHE A 385 -35.06 -21.51 -5.86
C PHE A 385 -34.26 -22.57 -5.10
N LEU A 386 -33.40 -22.12 -4.19
CA LEU A 386 -32.48 -22.98 -3.47
C LEU A 386 -32.69 -22.78 -1.98
N SER A 387 -32.63 -23.85 -1.22
CA SER A 387 -32.65 -23.76 0.22
C SER A 387 -31.35 -24.30 0.81
N SER A 388 -30.97 -23.77 1.95
CA SER A 388 -29.85 -24.30 2.73
C SER A 388 -30.15 -24.25 4.22
N LEU A 389 -29.70 -25.26 4.93
CA LEU A 389 -29.77 -25.39 6.38
C LEU A 389 -28.39 -25.65 6.92
N LYS A 390 -27.96 -24.83 7.87
CA LYS A 390 -26.74 -25.05 8.65
C LYS A 390 -27.09 -25.16 10.12
N ILE A 391 -26.62 -26.21 10.78
CA ILE A 391 -26.76 -26.41 12.23
C ILE A 391 -25.36 -26.55 12.80
N THR A 392 -25.01 -25.66 13.71
CA THR A 392 -23.73 -25.68 14.43
C THR A 392 -23.99 -25.99 15.89
N GLN A 393 -23.39 -27.05 16.40
CA GLN A 393 -23.41 -27.39 17.83
C GLN A 393 -21.97 -27.40 18.36
N SER A 394 -21.78 -26.85 19.55
CA SER A 394 -20.47 -26.92 20.21
C SER A 394 -20.59 -27.00 21.74
N LEU A 395 -19.63 -27.68 22.35
CA LEU A 395 -19.44 -27.72 23.78
C LEU A 395 -18.20 -26.88 24.15
N LYS A 396 -18.13 -26.38 25.37
CA LYS A 396 -17.01 -25.63 25.90
C LYS A 396 -16.53 -26.26 27.19
N PHE A 397 -15.28 -26.69 27.22
CA PHE A 397 -14.63 -27.25 28.41
C PHE A 397 -13.45 -26.36 28.79
N TYR A 398 -13.46 -25.90 30.02
CA TYR A 398 -12.37 -25.09 30.58
C TYR A 398 -11.62 -25.90 31.61
N LYS A 399 -10.31 -26.06 31.43
CA LYS A 399 -9.41 -26.64 32.42
C LYS A 399 -8.15 -25.80 32.51
N SER A 400 -7.90 -25.22 33.66
CA SER A 400 -6.77 -24.29 33.86
C SER A 400 -6.80 -23.15 32.85
N LYS A 401 -5.82 -23.01 31.95
CA LYS A 401 -5.68 -21.98 30.92
C LYS A 401 -6.06 -22.49 29.53
N ILE A 402 -6.68 -23.67 29.43
CA ILE A 402 -7.04 -24.30 28.16
C ILE A 402 -8.56 -24.30 28.01
N LEU A 403 -9.00 -23.83 26.84
CA LEU A 403 -10.36 -23.98 26.35
C LEU A 403 -10.35 -25.01 25.25
N LEU A 404 -11.11 -26.09 25.46
CA LEU A 404 -11.41 -27.09 24.43
C LEU A 404 -12.84 -26.88 23.96
N LYS A 405 -13.02 -26.70 22.65
CA LYS A 405 -14.32 -26.48 22.03
C LYS A 405 -14.55 -27.45 20.87
N PRO A 406 -15.00 -28.69 21.14
CA PRO A 406 -15.46 -29.56 20.07
C PRO A 406 -16.75 -29.00 19.47
N TYR A 407 -16.91 -29.18 18.16
CA TYR A 407 -18.08 -28.74 17.43
C TYR A 407 -18.43 -29.72 16.31
N ILE A 408 -19.70 -29.67 15.95
CA ILE A 408 -20.24 -30.35 14.77
C ILE A 408 -21.07 -29.36 13.99
N ASP A 409 -20.78 -29.26 12.69
CA ASP A 409 -21.54 -28.49 11.74
C ASP A 409 -22.23 -29.44 10.76
N PHE A 410 -23.51 -29.33 10.65
CA PHE A 410 -24.31 -29.95 9.58
C PHE A 410 -24.66 -28.89 8.56
N TYR A 411 -24.38 -29.16 7.31
CA TYR A 411 -24.71 -28.27 6.20
C TYR A 411 -25.42 -29.07 5.09
N ILE A 412 -26.59 -28.59 4.71
CA ILE A 412 -27.39 -29.14 3.61
C ILE A 412 -27.79 -28.00 2.71
N SER A 413 -27.53 -28.11 1.41
CA SER A 413 -27.99 -27.17 0.41
C SER A 413 -28.42 -27.88 -0.88
N ASP A 414 -29.34 -27.25 -1.58
CA ASP A 414 -29.72 -27.69 -2.92
C ASP A 414 -28.61 -27.44 -3.95
N GLN A 415 -28.63 -28.20 -5.05
CA GLN A 415 -27.67 -28.07 -6.12
C GLN A 415 -28.05 -26.97 -7.09
N LYS A 416 -27.15 -26.04 -7.34
CA LYS A 416 -27.33 -24.98 -8.34
C LYS A 416 -27.05 -25.52 -9.75
N LYS A 417 -28.08 -25.69 -10.56
CA LYS A 417 -27.99 -26.26 -11.91
C LYS A 417 -27.71 -25.23 -13.02
N ILE A 418 -28.19 -23.99 -12.84
CA ILE A 418 -28.19 -22.97 -13.91
C ILE A 418 -26.80 -22.43 -14.20
N ILE A 419 -25.94 -22.41 -13.21
CA ILE A 419 -24.73 -21.57 -13.22
C ILE A 419 -23.66 -22.19 -14.09
N ASN A 420 -23.62 -23.51 -14.14
CA ASN A 420 -22.57 -24.21 -14.86
C ASN A 420 -22.43 -23.74 -16.31
N ASN A 421 -23.54 -23.53 -17.01
CA ASN A 421 -23.50 -23.10 -18.41
C ASN A 421 -23.10 -21.62 -18.59
N PHE A 422 -23.43 -20.73 -17.63
CA PHE A 422 -23.08 -19.32 -17.73
C PHE A 422 -21.64 -18.98 -17.34
N VAL A 423 -21.10 -19.71 -16.40
CA VAL A 423 -19.73 -19.50 -15.91
C VAL A 423 -18.72 -19.96 -16.96
N LEU A 424 -19.04 -21.02 -17.67
CA LEU A 424 -18.18 -21.64 -18.66
C LEU A 424 -18.08 -20.81 -19.94
N ASP A 425 -19.20 -20.31 -20.45
CA ASP A 425 -19.24 -19.42 -21.60
C ASP A 425 -18.54 -18.09 -21.35
N SER A 426 -18.35 -17.68 -20.09
CA SER A 426 -17.77 -16.39 -19.76
C SER A 426 -16.25 -16.39 -19.64
N GLY A 427 -15.60 -17.54 -19.68
CA GLY A 427 -14.16 -17.66 -19.47
C GLY A 427 -13.71 -17.21 -18.06
N LEU A 428 -14.62 -17.24 -17.07
CA LEU A 428 -14.35 -16.81 -15.72
C LEU A 428 -13.37 -17.76 -15.03
N ARG A 429 -12.14 -17.32 -14.89
CA ARG A 429 -11.13 -18.01 -14.09
C ARG A 429 -11.26 -17.60 -12.62
N MET A 430 -11.36 -18.59 -11.75
CA MET A 430 -11.49 -18.40 -10.29
C MET A 430 -10.21 -17.82 -9.61
N SER A 431 -9.15 -17.51 -10.34
CA SER A 431 -7.82 -17.46 -9.76
C SER A 431 -7.41 -16.16 -9.08
N SER A 432 -8.09 -15.04 -9.24
CA SER A 432 -7.39 -13.85 -8.78
C SER A 432 -8.20 -12.72 -8.15
N LEU A 433 -9.49 -12.69 -8.27
CA LEU A 433 -10.17 -11.46 -7.85
C LEU A 433 -11.55 -11.78 -7.38
N ASN A 434 -11.90 -11.34 -6.27
CA ASN A 434 -13.25 -11.05 -5.75
C ASN A 434 -14.42 -11.25 -6.74
N GLN A 435 -14.30 -12.21 -7.65
CA GLN A 435 -15.35 -12.62 -8.57
C GLN A 435 -16.53 -13.24 -7.81
N SER A 436 -16.28 -13.77 -6.62
CA SER A 436 -17.32 -14.06 -5.66
C SER A 436 -18.19 -12.83 -5.36
N SER A 437 -17.66 -11.62 -5.45
CA SER A 437 -18.44 -10.40 -5.29
C SER A 437 -19.31 -10.07 -6.50
N VAL A 438 -18.94 -10.49 -7.71
CA VAL A 438 -19.73 -10.27 -8.92
C VAL A 438 -20.85 -11.31 -9.04
N PHE A 439 -20.55 -12.57 -8.78
CA PHE A 439 -21.49 -13.66 -8.90
C PHE A 439 -21.99 -14.21 -7.54
N GLY A 440 -21.36 -13.79 -6.41
CA GLY A 440 -21.66 -14.32 -5.08
C GLY A 440 -21.28 -15.80 -4.96
N ASP A 441 -21.94 -16.52 -4.07
CA ASP A 441 -21.73 -17.95 -3.83
C ASP A 441 -22.27 -18.86 -4.96
N LEU A 442 -22.18 -18.41 -6.20
CA LEU A 442 -22.77 -19.06 -7.36
C LEU A 442 -22.15 -20.43 -7.69
N PHE A 443 -20.95 -20.69 -7.19
CA PHE A 443 -20.21 -21.92 -7.48
C PHE A 443 -20.51 -23.10 -6.52
N LEU A 444 -21.41 -22.90 -5.56
CA LEU A 444 -21.72 -23.96 -4.63
C LEU A 444 -22.59 -25.03 -5.30
N THR A 445 -22.01 -26.18 -5.48
CA THR A 445 -22.73 -27.44 -5.77
C THR A 445 -23.58 -27.81 -4.56
N GLY A 446 -24.65 -28.59 -4.75
CA GLY A 446 -25.40 -29.14 -3.64
C GLY A 446 -24.47 -29.78 -2.62
N GLN A 447 -24.60 -29.34 -1.38
CA GLN A 447 -23.73 -29.81 -0.29
C GLN A 447 -24.57 -30.57 0.74
N ARG A 448 -24.05 -31.70 1.15
CA ARG A 448 -24.55 -32.47 2.28
C ARG A 448 -23.33 -32.86 3.11
N ASP A 449 -22.94 -31.96 3.99
CA ASP A 449 -21.67 -32.05 4.68
C ASP A 449 -21.87 -32.13 6.19
N ILE A 450 -21.04 -32.96 6.82
CA ILE A 450 -20.85 -32.97 8.26
C ILE A 450 -19.40 -32.58 8.53
N ASN A 451 -19.20 -31.46 9.22
CA ASN A 451 -17.88 -31.05 9.65
C ASN A 451 -17.72 -31.30 11.14
N LEU A 452 -16.82 -32.22 11.48
CA LEU A 452 -16.45 -32.54 12.88
C LEU A 452 -15.16 -31.80 13.18
N GLY A 453 -15.17 -30.98 14.22
CA GLY A 453 -13.98 -30.25 14.57
C GLY A 453 -13.79 -30.02 16.06
N THR A 454 -12.59 -29.61 16.41
CA THR A 454 -12.22 -29.21 17.76
C THR A 454 -11.31 -28.00 17.70
N ASN A 455 -11.69 -26.95 18.41
CA ASN A 455 -10.85 -25.79 18.63
C ASN A 455 -10.24 -25.87 20.04
N ILE A 456 -8.92 -25.84 20.11
CA ILE A 456 -8.14 -25.86 21.35
C ILE A 456 -7.46 -24.49 21.47
N ARG A 457 -7.78 -23.76 22.52
CA ARG A 457 -7.18 -22.47 22.79
C ARG A 457 -6.50 -22.45 24.14
N ARG A 458 -5.23 -22.06 24.17
CA ARG A 458 -4.46 -21.85 25.39
C ARG A 458 -3.97 -20.42 25.44
N ASN A 459 -4.26 -19.75 26.55
CA ASN A 459 -3.74 -18.41 26.85
C ASN A 459 -2.78 -18.53 28.06
N HIS A 460 -1.53 -18.11 27.88
CA HIS A 460 -0.54 -18.17 28.96
C HIS A 460 0.49 -17.05 28.79
N ASN A 461 0.63 -16.21 29.80
CA ASN A 461 1.65 -15.14 29.90
C ASN A 461 1.83 -14.33 28.60
N GLY A 462 0.72 -13.81 28.05
CA GLY A 462 0.73 -13.04 26.83
C GLY A 462 0.88 -13.86 25.52
N SER A 463 1.04 -15.19 25.65
CA SER A 463 1.03 -16.11 24.50
C SER A 463 -0.36 -16.68 24.28
N VAL A 464 -0.74 -16.80 23.02
CA VAL A 464 -2.00 -17.44 22.60
C VAL A 464 -1.65 -18.54 21.60
N LEU A 465 -2.05 -19.75 21.92
CA LEU A 465 -2.04 -20.90 21.01
C LEU A 465 -3.49 -21.27 20.68
N ASN A 466 -3.80 -21.33 19.40
CA ASN A 466 -5.09 -21.76 18.90
C ASN A 466 -4.87 -22.85 17.85
N ILE A 467 -5.40 -24.04 18.11
CA ILE A 467 -5.33 -25.20 17.21
C ILE A 467 -6.76 -25.55 16.82
N ASN A 468 -7.04 -25.58 15.53
CA ASN A 468 -8.30 -26.06 14.97
C ASN A 468 -8.01 -27.34 14.20
N VAL A 469 -8.68 -28.42 14.56
CA VAL A 469 -8.62 -29.70 13.87
C VAL A 469 -10.01 -30.00 13.38
N GLU A 470 -10.16 -30.28 12.09
CA GLU A 470 -11.46 -30.53 11.51
C GLU A 470 -11.38 -31.59 10.40
N LYS A 471 -12.44 -32.37 10.32
CA LYS A 471 -12.66 -33.34 9.25
C LYS A 471 -14.03 -33.09 8.65
N LEU A 472 -14.03 -32.82 7.34
CA LEU A 472 -15.21 -32.65 6.54
C LEU A 472 -15.62 -34.00 5.94
N TYR A 473 -16.84 -34.44 6.20
CA TYR A 473 -17.47 -35.60 5.58
C TYR A 473 -18.54 -35.12 4.60
N SER A 474 -18.35 -35.38 3.32
CA SER A 474 -19.34 -35.06 2.31
C SER A 474 -20.24 -36.28 2.06
N LEU A 475 -21.53 -36.14 2.34
CA LEU A 475 -22.55 -37.18 2.12
C LEU A 475 -23.07 -37.18 0.67
N GLY A 476 -22.58 -36.25 -0.19
CA GLY A 476 -22.91 -36.14 -1.57
C GLY A 476 -21.66 -35.95 -2.41
N LYS A 477 -21.66 -36.43 -3.64
CA LYS A 477 -20.54 -36.18 -4.56
C LYS A 477 -20.47 -34.67 -4.84
N LYS A 478 -19.41 -34.03 -4.39
CA LYS A 478 -19.10 -32.64 -4.76
C LYS A 478 -18.59 -32.65 -6.21
N LYS A 479 -19.46 -32.29 -7.14
CA LYS A 479 -19.10 -32.22 -8.54
C LYS A 479 -19.15 -30.77 -8.99
N LEU A 480 -18.01 -30.18 -9.28
CA LEU A 480 -17.95 -28.99 -10.05
C LEU A 480 -18.06 -29.38 -11.52
N PHE A 481 -19.17 -29.05 -12.16
CA PHE A 481 -19.35 -29.31 -13.59
C PHE A 481 -18.70 -28.15 -14.36
N ILE A 482 -17.57 -28.42 -14.98
CA ILE A 482 -16.93 -27.53 -15.93
C ILE A 482 -17.02 -28.24 -17.30
N GLU A 483 -18.00 -27.85 -18.11
CA GLU A 483 -18.33 -28.40 -19.44
C GLU A 483 -18.26 -29.91 -19.59
N ASN A 484 -17.20 -30.58 -19.54
CA ASN A 484 -17.09 -32.04 -19.66
C ASN A 484 -16.26 -32.63 -18.51
N TYR A 485 -15.92 -31.82 -17.51
CA TYR A 485 -15.11 -32.26 -16.40
C TYR A 485 -15.88 -32.24 -15.08
N ILE A 486 -15.79 -33.33 -14.39
CA ILE A 486 -16.29 -33.51 -13.04
C ILE A 486 -15.07 -33.43 -12.12
N LEU A 487 -14.96 -32.37 -11.32
CA LEU A 487 -13.95 -32.26 -10.29
C LEU A 487 -14.54 -32.83 -8.99
N ASP A 488 -14.05 -33.97 -8.57
CA ASP A 488 -14.32 -34.51 -7.24
C ASP A 488 -13.35 -33.85 -6.26
N PHE A 489 -13.89 -33.16 -5.27
CA PHE A 489 -13.09 -32.63 -4.17
C PHE A 489 -13.01 -33.66 -3.06
N PRO A 490 -11.82 -34.12 -2.69
CA PRO A 490 -11.65 -35.03 -1.55
C PRO A 490 -12.11 -34.34 -0.27
N ASP A 491 -12.63 -35.13 0.67
CA ASP A 491 -13.01 -34.63 1.99
C ASP A 491 -11.75 -34.28 2.80
N PRO A 492 -11.44 -33.02 3.00
CA PRO A 492 -10.19 -32.64 3.62
C PRO A 492 -10.23 -32.91 5.14
N PHE A 493 -9.19 -33.54 5.64
CA PHE A 493 -8.80 -33.38 7.02
C PHE A 493 -7.90 -32.16 7.11
N SER A 494 -8.25 -31.17 7.93
CA SER A 494 -7.46 -29.96 8.06
C SER A 494 -7.05 -29.66 9.48
N ILE A 495 -5.82 -29.16 9.63
CA ILE A 495 -5.31 -28.64 10.89
C ILE A 495 -4.82 -27.23 10.66
N LYS A 496 -5.26 -26.33 11.52
CA LYS A 496 -4.83 -24.94 11.55
C LYS A 496 -4.25 -24.61 12.92
N ILE A 497 -3.01 -24.19 12.93
CA ILE A 497 -2.27 -23.79 14.13
C ILE A 497 -1.98 -22.30 14.05
N ASN A 498 -2.39 -21.55 15.05
CA ASN A 498 -2.03 -20.16 15.23
C ASN A 498 -1.36 -19.99 16.60
N TYR A 499 -0.11 -19.61 16.59
CA TYR A 499 0.63 -19.27 17.78
C TYR A 499 1.11 -17.83 17.73
N ARG A 500 0.84 -17.09 18.78
CA ARG A 500 1.29 -15.70 18.92
C ARG A 500 1.85 -15.49 20.32
N ASN A 501 3.05 -14.93 20.40
CA ASN A 501 3.69 -14.55 21.65
C ASN A 501 4.05 -13.06 21.63
N ASN A 502 3.35 -12.23 22.42
CA ASN A 502 3.64 -10.82 22.72
C ASN A 502 4.27 -10.05 21.55
N SER A 503 3.76 -10.15 20.35
CA SER A 503 4.32 -9.56 19.12
C SER A 503 5.72 -10.06 18.69
N LYS A 504 6.39 -10.87 19.50
CA LYS A 504 7.75 -11.36 19.16
C LYS A 504 7.73 -12.52 18.16
N VAL A 505 6.79 -13.44 18.32
CA VAL A 505 6.65 -14.60 17.44
C VAL A 505 5.20 -14.72 17.00
N ASN A 506 4.99 -14.87 15.70
CA ASN A 506 3.70 -15.20 15.11
C ASN A 506 3.90 -16.37 14.15
N TYR A 507 3.30 -17.51 14.47
CA TYR A 507 3.35 -18.71 13.64
C TYR A 507 1.93 -19.12 13.25
N VAL A 508 1.72 -19.28 11.95
CA VAL A 508 0.48 -19.78 11.37
C VAL A 508 0.83 -20.97 10.50
N SER A 509 0.20 -22.11 10.76
CA SER A 509 0.31 -23.28 9.92
C SER A 509 -1.08 -23.79 9.58
N GLU A 510 -1.31 -24.03 8.32
CA GLU A 510 -2.54 -24.65 7.81
C GLU A 510 -2.11 -25.79 6.90
N PHE A 511 -2.65 -26.97 7.12
CA PHE A 511 -2.44 -28.09 6.21
C PHE A 511 -3.71 -28.90 6.05
N SER A 512 -3.89 -29.43 4.85
CA SER A 512 -4.99 -30.29 4.47
C SER A 512 -4.46 -31.59 3.89
N ILE A 513 -5.12 -32.66 4.21
CA ILE A 513 -4.79 -34.00 3.77
C ILE A 513 -5.99 -34.55 3.00
N ASP A 514 -5.76 -35.11 1.82
CA ASP A 514 -6.78 -35.76 0.99
C ASP A 514 -7.15 -37.16 1.50
N GLU A 515 -8.12 -37.80 0.88
CA GLU A 515 -8.57 -39.13 1.22
C GLU A 515 -7.46 -40.20 1.11
N ASN A 516 -6.45 -39.96 0.30
CA ASN A 516 -5.32 -40.86 0.09
C ASN A 516 -4.17 -40.60 1.07
N ASN A 517 -4.41 -39.82 2.12
CA ASN A 517 -3.43 -39.41 3.14
C ASN A 517 -2.25 -38.56 2.56
N ASN A 518 -2.40 -37.97 1.37
CA ASN A 518 -1.41 -37.04 0.83
C ASN A 518 -1.73 -35.61 1.23
N PHE A 519 -0.70 -34.82 1.39
CA PHE A 519 -0.90 -33.39 1.55
C PHE A 519 -1.49 -32.77 0.27
N SER A 520 -2.71 -32.27 0.36
CA SER A 520 -3.36 -31.53 -0.72
C SER A 520 -2.88 -30.08 -0.74
N SER A 521 -2.76 -29.48 0.43
CA SER A 521 -2.16 -28.15 0.58
C SER A 521 -1.54 -27.98 1.94
N TYR A 522 -0.48 -27.18 2.03
CA TYR A 522 -0.04 -26.61 3.29
C TYR A 522 0.46 -25.18 3.11
N ARG A 523 0.29 -24.41 4.15
CA ARG A 523 0.82 -23.07 4.27
C ARG A 523 1.44 -22.90 5.65
N ASN A 524 2.71 -22.52 5.69
CA ASN A 524 3.41 -22.17 6.91
C ASN A 524 3.86 -20.72 6.84
N SER A 525 3.58 -19.97 7.88
CA SER A 525 4.03 -18.58 8.01
C SER A 525 4.64 -18.39 9.38
N LEU A 526 5.91 -18.07 9.44
CA LEU A 526 6.64 -17.75 10.65
C LEU A 526 7.13 -16.31 10.59
N LYS A 527 6.76 -15.52 11.58
CA LYS A 527 7.28 -14.16 11.76
C LYS A 527 7.92 -14.04 13.13
N ILE A 528 9.18 -13.67 13.14
CA ILE A 528 9.94 -13.41 14.36
C ILE A 528 10.32 -11.94 14.37
N ASN A 529 10.07 -11.25 15.47
CA ASN A 529 10.45 -9.87 15.67
C ASN A 529 11.23 -9.79 16.98
N SER A 530 12.54 -9.64 16.87
CA SER A 530 13.43 -9.34 17.99
C SER A 530 13.97 -7.92 17.85
N GLY A 531 14.60 -7.37 18.88
CA GLY A 531 15.25 -6.06 18.81
C GLY A 531 16.36 -6.00 17.75
N LEU A 532 17.00 -7.14 17.46
CA LEU A 532 18.14 -7.23 16.56
C LEU A 532 17.74 -7.61 15.13
N PHE A 533 16.71 -8.42 14.96
CA PHE A 533 16.29 -8.86 13.63
C PHE A 533 14.78 -9.09 13.53
N LYS A 534 14.27 -8.97 12.31
CA LYS A 534 12.92 -9.35 11.90
C LYS A 534 13.05 -10.41 10.83
N LEU A 535 12.46 -11.59 11.04
CA LEU A 535 12.44 -12.69 10.08
C LEU A 535 11.00 -12.98 9.70
N THR A 536 10.75 -13.12 8.40
CA THR A 536 9.51 -13.67 7.86
C THR A 536 9.88 -14.85 6.97
N PHE A 537 9.26 -15.99 7.23
CA PHE A 537 9.36 -17.18 6.41
C PHE A 537 7.96 -17.64 6.07
N ASP A 538 7.63 -17.75 4.81
CA ASP A 538 6.38 -18.28 4.29
C ASP A 538 6.69 -19.43 3.35
N HIS A 539 6.04 -20.57 3.54
CA HIS A 539 6.10 -21.72 2.65
C HIS A 539 4.69 -22.13 2.26
N TYR A 540 4.50 -22.30 0.98
CA TYR A 540 3.20 -22.60 0.40
C TYR A 540 3.31 -23.75 -0.60
N LEU A 541 2.53 -24.80 -0.36
CA LEU A 541 2.35 -25.92 -1.28
C LEU A 541 0.87 -26.09 -1.57
N VAL A 542 0.52 -26.21 -2.84
CA VAL A 542 -0.80 -26.69 -3.27
C VAL A 542 -0.58 -27.68 -4.40
N ARG A 543 -1.15 -28.87 -4.24
CA ARG A 543 -1.18 -29.90 -5.27
C ARG A 543 -2.52 -29.86 -5.99
N ASN A 544 -2.53 -30.29 -7.22
CA ASN A 544 -3.75 -30.46 -8.03
C ASN A 544 -4.54 -29.14 -8.23
N ILE A 545 -3.84 -28.04 -8.51
CA ILE A 545 -4.52 -26.86 -9.03
C ILE A 545 -4.83 -27.11 -10.49
N ASN A 546 -6.10 -27.20 -10.82
CA ASN A 546 -6.54 -27.22 -12.21
C ASN A 546 -6.39 -25.80 -12.77
N ILE A 547 -5.38 -25.59 -13.61
CA ILE A 547 -5.20 -24.35 -14.37
C ILE A 547 -5.83 -24.56 -15.74
N PHE A 548 -6.88 -23.82 -16.01
CA PHE A 548 -7.52 -23.80 -17.31
C PHE A 548 -6.67 -22.95 -18.27
N ASP A 549 -6.04 -23.55 -19.27
CA ASP A 549 -5.39 -22.81 -20.35
C ASP A 549 -6.36 -22.63 -21.51
N LEU A 550 -6.86 -21.41 -21.71
CA LEU A 550 -7.80 -21.05 -22.76
C LEU A 550 -7.24 -21.27 -24.18
N ASN A 551 -5.93 -21.29 -24.35
CA ASN A 551 -5.30 -21.39 -25.66
C ASN A 551 -5.04 -22.83 -26.11
N LYS A 552 -5.06 -23.79 -25.19
CA LYS A 552 -4.64 -25.17 -25.50
C LYS A 552 -5.72 -26.21 -25.29
N ASN A 553 -6.92 -25.89 -24.79
CA ASN A 553 -7.93 -26.88 -24.37
C ASN A 553 -7.40 -27.99 -23.45
N LEU A 554 -6.35 -27.67 -22.68
CA LEU A 554 -5.67 -28.62 -21.83
C LEU A 554 -5.93 -28.27 -20.36
N ASN A 555 -6.42 -29.25 -19.61
CA ASN A 555 -6.37 -29.22 -18.15
C ASN A 555 -4.96 -29.58 -17.70
N GLU A 556 -4.16 -28.62 -17.35
CA GLU A 556 -2.91 -28.86 -16.65
C GLU A 556 -3.16 -28.88 -15.15
N VAL A 557 -2.92 -30.03 -14.53
CA VAL A 557 -2.83 -30.12 -13.08
C VAL A 557 -1.47 -29.63 -12.67
N ARG A 558 -1.41 -28.42 -12.11
CA ARG A 558 -0.14 -27.85 -11.64
C ARG A 558 -0.03 -27.99 -10.12
N LYS A 559 1.20 -28.20 -9.70
CA LYS A 559 1.63 -28.11 -8.31
C LYS A 559 2.28 -26.75 -8.11
N ILE A 560 1.89 -26.02 -7.08
CA ILE A 560 2.57 -24.79 -6.67
C ILE A 560 3.35 -25.13 -5.41
N ASN A 561 4.64 -24.88 -5.41
CA ASN A 561 5.51 -25.10 -4.26
C ASN A 561 6.51 -23.94 -4.20
N SER A 562 6.24 -22.97 -3.33
CA SER A 562 7.05 -21.79 -3.24
C SER A 562 7.40 -21.42 -1.80
N PHE A 563 8.58 -20.88 -1.59
CA PHE A 563 8.92 -20.26 -0.33
C PHE A 563 9.36 -18.79 -0.51
N ASP A 564 9.03 -17.99 0.49
CA ASP A 564 9.43 -16.61 0.64
C ASP A 564 10.14 -16.47 1.99
N ILE A 565 11.38 -16.03 1.95
CA ILE A 565 12.15 -15.70 3.15
C ILE A 565 12.63 -14.27 3.06
N SER A 566 12.36 -13.50 4.10
CA SER A 566 12.87 -12.14 4.20
C SER A 566 13.33 -11.84 5.62
N SER A 567 14.41 -11.11 5.73
CA SER A 567 14.94 -10.65 7.01
C SER A 567 15.45 -9.23 6.91
N SER A 568 15.29 -8.49 7.98
CA SER A 568 16.01 -7.25 8.23
C SER A 568 16.72 -7.37 9.58
N PHE A 569 17.96 -6.90 9.67
CA PHE A 569 18.78 -7.05 10.85
C PHE A 569 19.69 -5.84 11.04
N ASN A 570 20.02 -5.55 12.28
CA ASN A 570 20.95 -4.52 12.67
C ASN A 570 22.25 -5.19 13.09
N PHE A 571 23.36 -4.89 12.40
CA PHE A 571 24.68 -5.37 12.77
C PHE A 571 25.22 -4.64 14.00
N ASN A 572 24.96 -3.31 14.04
CA ASN A 572 25.27 -2.42 15.15
C ASN A 572 24.34 -1.20 15.12
N LYS A 573 24.66 -0.14 15.87
CA LYS A 573 23.85 1.10 15.91
C LYS A 573 23.74 1.78 14.54
N ASN A 574 24.78 1.67 13.72
CA ASN A 574 24.90 2.42 12.46
C ASN A 574 24.67 1.56 11.21
N TRP A 575 24.92 0.25 11.26
CA TRP A 575 24.80 -0.63 10.12
C TRP A 575 23.63 -1.58 10.24
N SER A 576 22.82 -1.60 9.22
CA SER A 576 21.72 -2.55 9.09
C SER A 576 21.66 -3.12 7.68
N GLY A 577 21.09 -4.31 7.57
CA GLY A 577 20.94 -4.99 6.30
C GLY A 577 19.60 -5.67 6.18
N GLY A 578 19.37 -6.22 5.00
CA GLY A 578 18.18 -7.01 4.77
C GLY A 578 18.31 -7.83 3.50
N PHE A 579 17.58 -8.93 3.48
CA PHE A 579 17.44 -9.74 2.29
C PHE A 579 16.01 -10.24 2.14
N LYS A 580 15.65 -10.56 0.91
CA LYS A 580 14.41 -11.23 0.55
C LYS A 580 14.67 -12.16 -0.61
N PHE A 581 14.17 -13.41 -0.52
CA PHE A 581 14.22 -14.39 -1.58
C PHE A 581 12.86 -15.05 -1.74
N ILE A 582 12.36 -15.05 -2.97
CA ILE A 582 11.13 -15.75 -3.34
C ILE A 582 11.53 -16.77 -4.40
N ASN A 583 11.31 -18.04 -4.10
CA ASN A 583 11.66 -19.12 -5.00
C ASN A 583 10.45 -20.02 -5.27
N ASP A 584 10.29 -20.40 -6.52
CA ASP A 584 9.45 -21.49 -6.95
C ASP A 584 10.28 -22.78 -6.98
N ILE A 585 9.90 -23.76 -6.13
CA ILE A 585 10.61 -25.02 -5.98
C ILE A 585 10.31 -25.94 -7.17
N GLU A 586 9.06 -25.91 -7.70
CA GLU A 586 8.67 -26.77 -8.81
C GLU A 586 9.36 -26.37 -10.11
N GLU A 587 9.37 -25.08 -10.40
CA GLU A 587 10.00 -24.54 -11.60
C GLU A 587 11.52 -24.34 -11.41
N LYS A 588 12.03 -24.58 -10.20
CA LYS A 588 13.44 -24.32 -9.81
C LYS A 588 13.92 -22.90 -10.16
N LYS A 589 13.02 -21.93 -10.00
CA LYS A 589 13.26 -20.53 -10.39
C LYS A 589 13.29 -19.61 -9.19
N ASN A 590 14.24 -18.70 -9.18
CA ASN A 590 14.24 -17.57 -8.26
C ASN A 590 13.36 -16.45 -8.85
N ILE A 591 12.22 -16.19 -8.24
CA ILE A 591 11.25 -15.19 -8.72
C ILE A 591 11.70 -13.77 -8.37
N ASN A 592 12.24 -13.60 -7.16
CA ASN A 592 12.64 -12.29 -6.69
C ASN A 592 13.73 -12.41 -5.62
N SER A 593 14.78 -11.63 -5.77
CA SER A 593 15.83 -11.48 -4.75
C SER A 593 16.07 -10.00 -4.49
N VAL A 594 16.23 -9.67 -3.22
CA VAL A 594 16.64 -8.34 -2.76
C VAL A 594 17.76 -8.52 -1.76
N LEU A 595 18.84 -7.79 -1.94
CA LEU A 595 19.89 -7.62 -0.95
C LEU A 595 20.03 -6.13 -0.67
N SER A 596 20.14 -5.75 0.59
CA SER A 596 20.30 -4.35 0.98
C SER A 596 21.29 -4.20 2.12
N LEU A 597 21.99 -3.10 2.11
CA LEU A 597 22.91 -2.67 3.15
C LEU A 597 22.70 -1.17 3.37
N ASP A 598 22.48 -0.77 4.61
CA ASP A 598 22.33 0.63 4.98
C ASP A 598 23.31 0.99 6.09
N TYR A 599 23.89 2.16 5.93
CA TYR A 599 24.58 2.89 6.98
C TYR A 599 23.70 4.06 7.44
N GLU A 600 23.55 4.22 8.73
CA GLU A 600 22.77 5.30 9.34
C GLU A 600 23.49 5.79 10.59
N ASN A 601 23.66 7.11 10.68
CA ASN A 601 24.08 7.81 11.90
C ASN A 601 23.09 8.95 12.23
N ASP A 602 23.46 9.82 13.12
CA ASP A 602 22.53 10.88 13.59
C ASP A 602 22.15 11.88 12.49
N GLY A 603 23.01 12.08 11.48
CA GLY A 603 22.77 13.08 10.41
C GLY A 603 22.63 12.53 9.01
N LEU A 604 22.97 11.26 8.78
CA LEU A 604 23.08 10.69 7.43
C LEU A 604 22.56 9.26 7.39
N LYS A 605 21.84 8.92 6.32
CA LYS A 605 21.51 7.55 5.98
C LYS A 605 21.85 7.28 4.51
N ILE A 606 22.62 6.24 4.27
CA ILE A 606 22.99 5.75 2.94
C ILE A 606 22.56 4.30 2.83
N GLY A 607 21.84 3.96 1.78
CA GLY A 607 21.40 2.59 1.52
C GLY A 607 21.74 2.16 0.11
N LEU A 608 22.21 0.95 -0.03
CA LEU A 608 22.41 0.26 -1.30
C LEU A 608 21.47 -0.94 -1.37
N ALA A 609 20.78 -1.12 -2.49
CA ALA A 609 19.98 -2.29 -2.73
C ALA A 609 20.22 -2.86 -4.13
N TYR A 610 20.43 -4.17 -4.18
CA TYR A 610 20.42 -4.97 -5.40
C TYR A 610 19.12 -5.75 -5.46
N LEU A 611 18.40 -5.61 -6.57
CA LEU A 611 17.13 -6.27 -6.83
C LEU A 611 17.25 -7.10 -8.10
N LYS A 612 16.90 -8.38 -8.01
CA LYS A 612 16.75 -9.27 -9.14
C LYS A 612 15.32 -9.80 -9.18
N SER A 613 14.65 -9.67 -10.31
CA SER A 613 13.28 -10.17 -10.48
C SER A 613 13.11 -10.86 -11.83
N ILE A 614 12.24 -11.86 -11.87
CA ILE A 614 11.76 -12.42 -13.13
C ILE A 614 10.58 -11.59 -13.60
N GLU A 615 10.59 -11.23 -14.87
CA GLU A 615 9.48 -10.59 -15.57
C GLU A 615 9.16 -11.40 -16.83
N LEU A 616 7.90 -11.39 -17.29
CA LEU A 616 7.52 -12.01 -18.54
C LEU A 616 8.06 -11.17 -19.70
N ASP A 617 8.68 -11.83 -20.66
CA ASP A 617 9.06 -11.20 -21.91
C ASP A 617 7.85 -11.11 -22.86
N TRP A 618 7.11 -10.00 -22.70
CA TRP A 618 5.93 -9.72 -23.49
C TRP A 618 6.21 -9.66 -25.01
N VAL A 619 7.43 -9.28 -25.39
CA VAL A 619 7.85 -9.22 -26.80
C VAL A 619 7.83 -10.62 -27.39
N SER A 620 8.52 -11.56 -26.75
CA SER A 620 8.53 -12.97 -27.19
C SER A 620 7.14 -13.59 -27.19
N ILE A 621 6.28 -13.23 -26.22
CA ILE A 621 4.91 -13.73 -26.15
C ILE A 621 4.06 -13.21 -27.32
N LEU A 622 4.20 -11.95 -27.68
CA LEU A 622 3.41 -11.34 -28.75
C LEU A 622 3.91 -11.72 -30.14
N GLU A 623 5.22 -11.80 -30.35
CA GLU A 623 5.82 -12.14 -31.63
C GLU A 623 5.71 -13.64 -31.96
N ASN A 624 6.03 -14.50 -31.03
CA ASN A 624 6.23 -15.93 -31.25
C ASN A 624 5.27 -16.82 -30.46
N GLY A 625 4.47 -16.25 -29.55
CA GLY A 625 3.63 -17.02 -28.64
C GLY A 625 4.43 -17.77 -27.57
N GLU A 626 5.74 -17.52 -27.46
CA GLU A 626 6.60 -18.20 -26.50
C GLU A 626 6.63 -17.48 -25.15
N PHE A 627 6.29 -18.20 -24.09
CA PHE A 627 6.41 -17.71 -22.72
C PHE A 627 7.86 -17.79 -22.26
N LYS A 628 8.61 -16.71 -22.42
CA LYS A 628 9.96 -16.58 -21.92
C LYS A 628 9.98 -15.68 -20.69
N ASP A 629 10.77 -16.08 -19.69
CA ASP A 629 11.09 -15.26 -18.55
C ASP A 629 12.41 -14.53 -18.82
N TYR A 630 12.49 -13.28 -18.45
CA TYR A 630 13.77 -12.59 -18.42
C TYR A 630 14.08 -12.04 -17.01
N HIS A 631 15.37 -12.04 -16.68
CA HIS A 631 15.83 -11.50 -15.42
C HIS A 631 16.08 -10.01 -15.55
N LYS A 632 15.55 -9.25 -14.61
CA LYS A 632 15.78 -7.81 -14.51
C LYS A 632 16.57 -7.51 -13.25
N ASP A 633 17.78 -7.02 -13.47
CA ASP A 633 18.70 -6.61 -12.42
C ASP A 633 18.64 -5.10 -12.25
N ARG A 634 18.61 -4.65 -11.02
CA ARG A 634 18.54 -3.24 -10.67
C ARG A 634 19.38 -2.93 -9.44
N PHE A 635 20.22 -1.91 -9.55
CA PHE A 635 20.90 -1.31 -8.41
C PHE A 635 20.20 -0.02 -8.04
N ARG A 636 20.06 0.21 -6.75
CA ARG A 636 19.44 1.43 -6.22
C ARG A 636 20.27 1.99 -5.10
N LEU A 637 20.42 3.30 -5.12
CA LEU A 637 21.03 4.09 -4.06
C LEU A 637 19.91 4.83 -3.33
N PHE A 638 19.96 4.81 -2.01
CA PHE A 638 19.19 5.67 -1.13
C PHE A 638 20.16 6.55 -0.36
N PHE A 639 19.83 7.82 -0.26
CA PHE A 639 20.62 8.80 0.47
C PHE A 639 19.66 9.75 1.19
N GLU A 640 19.88 10.00 2.47
CA GLU A 640 19.10 10.89 3.28
C GLU A 640 20.02 11.73 4.16
N LEU A 641 19.82 13.03 4.15
CA LEU A 641 20.35 13.95 5.14
C LEU A 641 19.22 14.21 6.14
N LYS A 642 19.39 13.72 7.37
CA LYS A 642 18.37 13.86 8.41
C LYS A 642 18.14 15.34 8.71
N GLY A 643 16.86 15.73 8.69
CA GLY A 643 16.46 17.13 8.84
C GLY A 643 16.39 17.92 7.53
N LEU A 644 17.01 17.45 6.43
CA LEU A 644 16.97 18.12 5.14
C LEU A 644 16.11 17.39 4.10
N GLY A 645 16.24 16.06 3.98
CA GLY A 645 15.47 15.28 3.02
C GLY A 645 16.18 14.02 2.53
N SER A 646 15.51 13.25 1.67
CA SER A 646 16.00 11.96 1.16
C SER A 646 15.96 11.88 -0.36
N LEU A 647 16.95 11.15 -0.93
CA LEU A 647 17.05 10.76 -2.32
C LEU A 647 16.84 9.24 -2.43
N GLY A 648 15.98 8.79 -3.35
CA GLY A 648 15.71 7.37 -3.55
C GLY A 648 14.66 6.79 -2.60
N ARG A 649 14.65 5.45 -2.46
CA ARG A 649 13.69 4.72 -1.62
C ARG A 649 14.40 3.89 -0.56
N PRO A 650 13.92 3.90 0.68
CA PRO A 650 14.48 3.09 1.74
C PRO A 650 14.23 1.59 1.49
N LYS A 651 15.09 0.73 2.07
CA LYS A 651 15.03 -0.74 1.91
C LYS A 651 13.70 -1.35 2.33
N GLU A 652 13.01 -0.75 3.29
CA GLU A 652 11.74 -1.21 3.83
C GLU A 652 10.69 -1.36 2.74
N ASP A 653 10.75 -0.50 1.70
CA ASP A 653 9.82 -0.55 0.57
C ASP A 653 10.04 -1.77 -0.33
N TYR A 654 11.24 -2.35 -0.33
CA TYR A 654 11.58 -3.51 -1.15
C TYR A 654 11.46 -4.83 -0.40
N ILE A 655 11.74 -4.80 0.91
CA ILE A 655 11.73 -5.99 1.76
C ILE A 655 10.30 -6.31 2.22
N LYS A 656 9.47 -5.30 2.51
CA LYS A 656 8.09 -5.51 2.88
C LYS A 656 7.34 -6.26 1.77
N ARG A 657 6.64 -7.31 2.17
CA ARG A 657 5.73 -8.02 1.27
C ARG A 657 4.61 -7.05 0.91
N ARG A 658 4.53 -6.64 -0.34
CA ARG A 658 3.30 -6.05 -0.83
C ARG A 658 2.28 -7.18 -0.86
N SER A 659 1.22 -7.09 -0.03
CA SER A 659 0.08 -7.99 -0.12
C SER A 659 -0.45 -7.95 -1.56
N LEU A 660 -0.41 -9.08 -2.20
CA LEU A 660 -1.04 -9.33 -3.50
C LEU A 660 -2.55 -9.19 -3.36
#